data_b36214b97171b5ba9b8e03e6cfe70bb2
#
_entry.id   b36214b97171b5ba9b8e03e6cfe70bb2
#
_cell.length_a   1.000
_cell.length_b   1.000
_cell.length_c   1.000
_cell.angle_alpha   90.00
_cell.angle_beta   90.00
_cell.angle_gamma   90.00
#
_symmetry.space_group_name_H-M   'P 1'
#
loop_
_entity.id
_entity.type
_entity.pdbx_description
1 polymer ?
#
loop_
_entity_poly.entity_id
_entity_poly.type
_entity_poly.pdbx_seq_one_letter_code
_entity_poly.pdbx_strand_id
1 'polypeptide(L)'
;MKDKTDVKINNIMPCVPTRDLVVFPGMSMHFDVGRPRTIKSMKNAMDGDRFVFLCAQKDVYLEMPEKKDMFKVGTVAKVRQIVKAPDGIYRCYVEGLRKARLAEFYQYDDCYEADVRLVPNYSKDRLDDDEQLAVFRSVLDEFEEYVKVVPKMPEELYAQILGSKTPVQLFESLAFNIPLAFTDRQSLLEAPSVLDKLILMITMLSRETNVLSLERRIHSQVHSQIEESQREYYIREQIKALQNELGENEDGSDVNEIDEYTHRIDSLVLSEEVRDKLMGEVRKLSKMGMMSQEGVVLRNYLDTVLALPWNTVTKDRTDIKKAKQILDKDHYGMAKVKDRILENLAVRALTPDVKGQILCLVGPPGVGKTSVAKSVARALNRNFVRVSLGGVKDESDIRGHRKTYVGAMPGRIMNAMKLAGSKNPVVLLDEIDKMSNDFRGDPSSAMLEVLDSEQNNAFRDHYIEVPFDLSDVLFITTANTLDTVQAPLLDRMEVIELSSYTREEKFHIAKEHLIKKQEGKNGLKASQIRICNDAIYKLIDSYTREAGVRNLERQIGSLCRKAAKEIVEDGVKKVTFKADNLEKYLGHEKYLPDVVSDKDAVGSVNGLAWTSVGGVVMPLEVLVLDGKGRIELTGSLGDVMKESAKIAVSYCRSVADKYGIDKDFYEKKDLHIHAPEGAVPKDGPSAGVTMITGIISALGNIKVRSGVAMTGEITLSGKVLPIGGLREKTMAAYKAGVKTIIVPFANKGDLDDVDDTVKLCCEFVFAKTIQDVLDVALIPNSKNNVPLELLSKNEPERKKLTV
;
A
#
# COMPACT_ATOMS: atom_id res chain seq x y z
N MET A 1 7.01 -46.31 -29.92
CA MET A 1 5.63 -46.44 -30.44
C MET A 1 5.45 -45.40 -31.52
N LYS A 2 5.09 -45.80 -32.78
CA LYS A 2 4.79 -44.85 -33.86
C LYS A 2 3.56 -44.05 -33.50
N ASP A 3 3.67 -42.71 -33.48
CA ASP A 3 2.56 -41.76 -33.33
C ASP A 3 1.48 -42.04 -34.40
N LYS A 4 0.44 -42.72 -33.98
CA LYS A 4 -0.76 -42.93 -34.78
C LYS A 4 -1.75 -41.78 -34.53
N THR A 5 -1.50 -40.61 -35.09
CA THR A 5 -2.53 -39.60 -35.42
C THR A 5 -1.89 -38.43 -36.16
N ASP A 6 -1.64 -38.63 -37.47
CA ASP A 6 -1.50 -37.49 -38.40
C ASP A 6 -2.91 -36.89 -38.63
N VAL A 7 -3.43 -36.22 -37.64
CA VAL A 7 -4.59 -35.34 -37.81
C VAL A 7 -4.05 -34.00 -38.33
N LYS A 8 -4.43 -33.63 -39.54
CA LYS A 8 -4.14 -32.26 -40.02
C LYS A 8 -4.87 -31.25 -39.14
N ILE A 9 -4.11 -30.62 -38.27
CA ILE A 9 -4.62 -29.54 -37.41
C ILE A 9 -4.33 -28.24 -38.12
N ASN A 10 -5.34 -27.41 -38.34
CA ASN A 10 -5.17 -26.05 -38.83
C ASN A 10 -4.39 -25.20 -37.82
N ASN A 11 -3.52 -24.31 -38.27
CA ASN A 11 -2.74 -23.45 -37.40
C ASN A 11 -3.62 -22.39 -36.71
N ILE A 12 -4.69 -21.93 -37.38
CA ILE A 12 -5.65 -20.98 -36.82
C ILE A 12 -6.87 -21.78 -36.32
N MET A 13 -7.21 -21.60 -35.06
CA MET A 13 -8.33 -22.31 -34.42
C MET A 13 -8.98 -21.48 -33.32
N PRO A 14 -10.22 -21.79 -32.90
CA PRO A 14 -10.84 -21.17 -31.73
C PRO A 14 -9.95 -21.28 -30.48
N CYS A 15 -9.87 -20.19 -29.74
CA CYS A 15 -9.05 -20.10 -28.53
C CYS A 15 -9.93 -19.88 -27.30
N VAL A 16 -9.53 -20.49 -26.21
CA VAL A 16 -10.16 -20.32 -24.90
C VAL A 16 -9.12 -19.91 -23.88
N PRO A 17 -9.13 -18.61 -23.48
CA PRO A 17 -8.36 -18.14 -22.32
C PRO A 17 -8.90 -18.79 -21.03
N THR A 18 -8.10 -19.70 -20.45
CA THR A 18 -8.47 -20.36 -19.19
C THR A 18 -8.00 -19.56 -17.98
N ARG A 19 -8.83 -19.53 -16.92
CA ARG A 19 -8.46 -19.02 -15.61
C ARG A 19 -8.05 -20.20 -14.75
N ASP A 20 -6.98 -20.12 -14.01
CA ASP A 20 -6.50 -21.13 -13.04
C ASP A 20 -6.49 -22.61 -13.53
N LEU A 21 -6.63 -22.84 -14.82
CA LEU A 21 -6.72 -24.17 -15.42
C LEU A 21 -5.65 -24.36 -16.50
N VAL A 22 -4.88 -25.43 -16.33
CA VAL A 22 -3.91 -25.91 -17.33
C VAL A 22 -4.23 -27.34 -17.72
N VAL A 23 -4.43 -27.58 -19.00
CA VAL A 23 -4.72 -28.91 -19.57
C VAL A 23 -3.44 -29.47 -20.19
N PHE A 24 -3.06 -30.68 -19.79
CA PHE A 24 -1.92 -31.37 -20.40
C PHE A 24 -2.31 -32.22 -21.62
N PRO A 25 -1.40 -32.44 -22.56
CA PRO A 25 -1.59 -33.50 -23.58
C PRO A 25 -1.85 -34.85 -22.92
N GLY A 26 -2.84 -35.59 -23.42
CA GLY A 26 -3.30 -36.87 -22.84
C GLY A 26 -4.32 -36.74 -21.73
N MET A 27 -4.51 -35.55 -21.17
CA MET A 27 -5.47 -35.32 -20.07
C MET A 27 -6.88 -35.13 -20.61
N SER A 28 -7.86 -35.78 -19.98
CA SER A 28 -9.28 -35.57 -20.24
C SER A 28 -9.95 -34.95 -19.03
N MET A 29 -10.71 -33.88 -19.22
CA MET A 29 -11.32 -33.20 -18.09
C MET A 29 -12.54 -32.38 -18.47
N HIS A 30 -13.34 -32.04 -17.45
CA HIS A 30 -14.45 -31.11 -17.53
C HIS A 30 -14.02 -29.75 -16.98
N PHE A 31 -14.48 -28.68 -17.60
CA PHE A 31 -14.39 -27.33 -17.04
C PHE A 31 -15.58 -26.47 -17.46
N ASP A 32 -15.85 -25.45 -16.68
CA ASP A 32 -16.99 -24.58 -16.87
C ASP A 32 -16.60 -23.29 -17.61
N VAL A 33 -17.42 -22.86 -18.56
CA VAL A 33 -17.22 -21.68 -19.40
C VAL A 33 -18.41 -20.74 -19.23
N GLY A 34 -18.17 -19.55 -18.70
CA GLY A 34 -19.21 -18.54 -18.41
C GLY A 34 -19.14 -17.28 -19.28
N ARG A 35 -17.95 -16.91 -19.81
CA ARG A 35 -17.77 -15.68 -20.59
C ARG A 35 -18.38 -15.82 -21.99
N PRO A 36 -19.17 -14.83 -22.49
CA PRO A 36 -19.86 -14.93 -23.77
C PRO A 36 -18.93 -15.24 -24.95
N ARG A 37 -17.77 -14.56 -25.05
CA ARG A 37 -16.78 -14.79 -26.11
C ARG A 37 -16.19 -16.19 -26.05
N THR A 38 -15.88 -16.67 -24.86
CA THR A 38 -15.32 -18.00 -24.64
C THR A 38 -16.34 -19.10 -24.97
N ILE A 39 -17.63 -18.88 -24.61
CA ILE A 39 -18.70 -19.78 -24.99
C ILE A 39 -18.84 -19.85 -26.50
N LYS A 40 -18.75 -18.72 -27.20
CA LYS A 40 -18.82 -18.66 -28.67
C LYS A 40 -17.64 -19.37 -29.32
N SER A 41 -16.42 -19.17 -28.83
CA SER A 41 -15.22 -19.90 -29.31
C SER A 41 -15.38 -21.41 -29.14
N MET A 42 -15.95 -21.88 -28.00
CA MET A 42 -16.19 -23.30 -27.78
C MET A 42 -17.26 -23.87 -28.72
N LYS A 43 -18.32 -23.10 -29.01
CA LYS A 43 -19.37 -23.50 -29.99
C LYS A 43 -18.78 -23.54 -31.40
N ASN A 44 -18.01 -22.53 -31.82
CA ASN A 44 -17.33 -22.51 -33.10
C ASN A 44 -16.41 -23.73 -33.25
N ALA A 45 -15.69 -24.13 -32.20
CA ALA A 45 -14.91 -25.35 -32.20
C ALA A 45 -15.78 -26.62 -32.38
N MET A 46 -16.94 -26.67 -31.71
CA MET A 46 -17.83 -27.84 -31.78
C MET A 46 -18.53 -27.99 -33.14
N ASP A 47 -18.87 -26.87 -33.78
CA ASP A 47 -19.50 -26.81 -35.11
C ASP A 47 -18.48 -27.06 -36.24
N GLY A 48 -17.19 -26.84 -35.98
CA GLY A 48 -16.08 -27.06 -36.92
C GLY A 48 -15.42 -28.42 -36.77
N ASP A 49 -14.07 -28.41 -36.75
CA ASP A 49 -13.24 -29.62 -36.68
C ASP A 49 -13.08 -30.19 -35.26
N ARG A 50 -13.70 -29.56 -34.27
CA ARG A 50 -13.70 -29.87 -32.83
C ARG A 50 -12.36 -29.66 -32.16
N PHE A 51 -11.44 -28.85 -32.74
CA PHE A 51 -10.19 -28.47 -32.08
C PHE A 51 -10.33 -27.09 -31.47
N VAL A 52 -9.71 -26.95 -30.31
CA VAL A 52 -9.66 -25.71 -29.58
C VAL A 52 -8.28 -25.54 -28.94
N PHE A 53 -7.74 -24.35 -28.94
CA PHE A 53 -6.52 -24.03 -28.21
C PHE A 53 -6.85 -23.52 -26.83
N LEU A 54 -6.42 -24.25 -25.80
CA LEU A 54 -6.58 -23.90 -24.39
C LEU A 54 -5.28 -23.28 -23.91
N CYS A 55 -5.34 -22.04 -23.48
CA CYS A 55 -4.17 -21.29 -23.03
C CYS A 55 -4.50 -20.49 -21.78
N ALA A 56 -3.72 -20.64 -20.72
CA ALA A 56 -3.94 -19.96 -19.47
C ALA A 56 -3.61 -18.47 -19.58
N GLN A 57 -4.40 -17.62 -18.93
CA GLN A 57 -4.09 -16.21 -18.73
C GLN A 57 -3.22 -16.03 -17.48
N LYS A 58 -2.33 -15.02 -17.47
CA LYS A 58 -1.41 -14.75 -16.37
C LYS A 58 -2.11 -14.17 -15.16
N ASP A 59 -3.07 -13.29 -15.39
CA ASP A 59 -3.91 -12.70 -14.36
C ASP A 59 -5.33 -13.30 -14.45
N VAL A 60 -5.71 -14.06 -13.43
CA VAL A 60 -7.00 -14.76 -13.37
C VAL A 60 -8.21 -13.83 -13.27
N TYR A 61 -8.02 -12.59 -12.83
CA TYR A 61 -9.09 -11.61 -12.65
C TYR A 61 -9.43 -10.81 -13.91
N LEU A 62 -8.54 -10.83 -14.92
CA LEU A 62 -8.75 -10.06 -16.15
C LEU A 62 -9.88 -10.65 -16.99
N GLU A 63 -10.89 -9.84 -17.31
CA GLU A 63 -12.05 -10.31 -18.09
C GLU A 63 -11.78 -10.40 -19.59
N MET A 64 -10.99 -9.48 -20.13
CA MET A 64 -10.64 -9.40 -21.55
C MET A 64 -9.11 -9.46 -21.70
N PRO A 65 -8.51 -10.67 -21.73
CA PRO A 65 -7.08 -10.82 -21.86
C PRO A 65 -6.60 -10.47 -23.27
N GLU A 66 -5.52 -9.69 -23.35
CA GLU A 66 -4.77 -9.46 -24.58
C GLU A 66 -3.64 -10.49 -24.75
N LYS A 67 -2.95 -10.50 -25.92
CA LYS A 67 -1.84 -11.42 -26.19
C LYS A 67 -0.74 -11.37 -25.11
N LYS A 68 -0.44 -10.19 -24.55
CA LYS A 68 0.57 -10.01 -23.48
C LYS A 68 0.17 -10.68 -22.15
N ASP A 69 -1.14 -10.82 -21.92
CA ASP A 69 -1.73 -11.37 -20.71
C ASP A 69 -1.86 -12.90 -20.77
N MET A 70 -1.58 -13.49 -21.92
CA MET A 70 -1.61 -14.94 -22.12
C MET A 70 -0.23 -15.56 -21.89
N PHE A 71 -0.20 -16.81 -21.43
CA PHE A 71 1.01 -17.61 -21.47
C PHE A 71 1.38 -17.96 -22.92
N LYS A 72 2.67 -18.24 -23.15
CA LYS A 72 3.16 -18.52 -24.51
C LYS A 72 2.88 -19.95 -24.97
N VAL A 73 2.60 -20.84 -24.05
CA VAL A 73 2.40 -22.28 -24.32
C VAL A 73 1.06 -22.70 -23.76
N GLY A 74 0.32 -23.42 -24.56
CA GLY A 74 -0.95 -24.01 -24.22
C GLY A 74 -1.12 -25.39 -24.86
N THR A 75 -2.32 -25.92 -24.81
CA THR A 75 -2.65 -27.26 -25.33
C THR A 75 -3.75 -27.18 -26.38
N VAL A 76 -3.52 -27.77 -27.53
CA VAL A 76 -4.56 -28.05 -28.49
C VAL A 76 -5.36 -29.24 -27.98
N ALA A 77 -6.62 -29.04 -27.74
CA ALA A 77 -7.55 -30.03 -27.20
C ALA A 77 -8.69 -30.33 -28.19
N LYS A 78 -9.23 -31.51 -28.09
CA LYS A 78 -10.43 -31.93 -28.83
C LYS A 78 -11.68 -31.77 -27.94
N VAL A 79 -12.64 -31.01 -28.37
CA VAL A 79 -13.92 -30.86 -27.68
C VAL A 79 -14.75 -32.15 -27.94
N ARG A 80 -15.07 -32.85 -26.86
CA ARG A 80 -15.87 -34.08 -26.88
C ARG A 80 -17.36 -33.78 -26.69
N GLN A 81 -17.68 -32.90 -25.75
CA GLN A 81 -19.05 -32.58 -25.41
C GLN A 81 -19.17 -31.18 -24.79
N ILE A 82 -20.27 -30.49 -25.06
CA ILE A 82 -20.65 -29.24 -24.43
C ILE A 82 -22.09 -29.39 -23.91
N VAL A 83 -22.30 -29.14 -22.63
CA VAL A 83 -23.63 -29.22 -21.98
C VAL A 83 -23.94 -27.86 -21.34
N LYS A 84 -25.13 -27.34 -21.60
CA LYS A 84 -25.58 -26.09 -20.96
C LYS A 84 -26.17 -26.45 -19.59
N ALA A 85 -25.63 -25.90 -18.54
CA ALA A 85 -26.15 -26.05 -17.18
C ALA A 85 -27.35 -25.10 -16.93
N PRO A 86 -28.20 -25.39 -15.93
CA PRO A 86 -29.39 -24.56 -15.62
C PRO A 86 -29.08 -23.11 -15.24
N ASP A 87 -27.88 -22.84 -14.70
CA ASP A 87 -27.38 -21.55 -14.31
C ASP A 87 -26.84 -20.69 -15.48
N GLY A 88 -26.92 -21.21 -16.72
CA GLY A 88 -26.46 -20.54 -17.93
C GLY A 88 -24.97 -20.74 -18.26
N ILE A 89 -24.24 -21.43 -17.42
CA ILE A 89 -22.84 -21.81 -17.63
C ILE A 89 -22.78 -23.03 -18.56
N TYR A 90 -21.72 -23.13 -19.35
CA TYR A 90 -21.51 -24.25 -20.25
C TYR A 90 -20.41 -25.16 -19.71
N ARG A 91 -20.76 -26.40 -19.38
CA ARG A 91 -19.80 -27.44 -18.99
C ARG A 91 -19.23 -28.10 -20.22
N CYS A 92 -17.93 -28.03 -20.39
CA CYS A 92 -17.22 -28.53 -21.57
C CYS A 92 -16.37 -29.73 -21.16
N TYR A 93 -16.44 -30.82 -21.93
CA TYR A 93 -15.55 -31.96 -21.81
C TYR A 93 -14.54 -31.95 -22.95
N VAL A 94 -13.26 -31.91 -22.59
CA VAL A 94 -12.15 -31.80 -23.53
C VAL A 94 -11.11 -32.88 -23.30
N GLU A 95 -10.39 -33.23 -24.34
CA GLU A 95 -9.23 -34.13 -24.33
C GLU A 95 -8.03 -33.39 -24.91
N GLY A 96 -6.99 -33.14 -24.10
CA GLY A 96 -5.74 -32.53 -24.55
C GLY A 96 -4.98 -33.44 -25.50
N LEU A 97 -4.58 -32.92 -26.66
CA LEU A 97 -3.91 -33.73 -27.69
C LEU A 97 -2.45 -33.36 -27.84
N ARG A 98 -2.15 -32.10 -28.11
CA ARG A 98 -0.80 -31.65 -28.43
C ARG A 98 -0.47 -30.32 -27.76
N LYS A 99 0.79 -30.22 -27.32
CA LYS A 99 1.37 -28.96 -26.87
C LYS A 99 1.55 -28.00 -28.05
N ALA A 100 1.22 -26.74 -27.89
CA ALA A 100 1.39 -25.73 -28.93
C ALA A 100 1.84 -24.39 -28.31
N ARG A 101 2.54 -23.60 -29.11
CA ARG A 101 2.98 -22.25 -28.77
C ARG A 101 2.08 -21.24 -29.47
N LEU A 102 1.57 -20.30 -28.74
CA LEU A 102 0.81 -19.15 -29.22
C LEU A 102 1.72 -18.26 -30.10
N ALA A 103 1.37 -18.12 -31.37
CA ALA A 103 2.03 -17.20 -32.29
C ALA A 103 1.29 -15.86 -32.32
N GLU A 104 -0.02 -15.87 -32.65
CA GLU A 104 -0.88 -14.70 -32.63
C GLU A 104 -2.18 -14.99 -31.89
N PHE A 105 -2.78 -13.96 -31.27
CA PHE A 105 -4.04 -14.02 -30.56
C PHE A 105 -5.00 -12.99 -31.14
N TYR A 106 -6.10 -13.45 -31.69
CA TYR A 106 -7.09 -12.62 -32.38
C TYR A 106 -8.32 -12.46 -31.48
N GLN A 107 -8.71 -11.22 -31.26
CA GLN A 107 -9.92 -10.87 -30.53
C GLN A 107 -10.95 -10.34 -31.54
N TYR A 108 -12.00 -11.09 -31.74
CA TYR A 108 -13.16 -10.63 -32.48
C TYR A 108 -14.23 -10.13 -31.51
N ASP A 109 -15.22 -9.46 -32.00
CA ASP A 109 -16.30 -8.89 -31.15
C ASP A 109 -17.04 -9.95 -30.33
N ASP A 110 -17.16 -11.18 -30.87
CA ASP A 110 -17.95 -12.26 -30.26
C ASP A 110 -17.13 -13.50 -29.90
N CYS A 111 -15.87 -13.66 -30.34
CA CYS A 111 -15.05 -14.86 -30.05
C CYS A 111 -13.55 -14.58 -30.00
N TYR A 112 -12.78 -15.60 -29.62
CA TYR A 112 -11.32 -15.61 -29.64
C TYR A 112 -10.81 -16.70 -30.59
N GLU A 113 -9.76 -16.37 -31.37
CA GLU A 113 -9.00 -17.32 -32.19
C GLU A 113 -7.49 -17.14 -31.93
N ALA A 114 -6.75 -18.19 -32.20
CA ALA A 114 -5.30 -18.17 -32.06
C ALA A 114 -4.62 -18.82 -33.27
N ASP A 115 -3.54 -18.21 -33.75
CA ASP A 115 -2.55 -18.87 -34.59
C ASP A 115 -1.56 -19.59 -33.68
N VAL A 116 -1.42 -20.89 -33.85
CA VAL A 116 -0.61 -21.74 -32.99
C VAL A 116 0.42 -22.54 -33.78
N ARG A 117 1.58 -22.72 -33.18
CA ARG A 117 2.63 -23.62 -33.71
C ARG A 117 2.70 -24.84 -32.84
N LEU A 118 2.43 -26.03 -33.45
CA LEU A 118 2.57 -27.29 -32.74
C LEU A 118 4.00 -27.51 -32.27
N VAL A 119 4.17 -27.98 -31.06
CA VAL A 119 5.47 -28.30 -30.46
C VAL A 119 5.40 -29.77 -30.01
N PRO A 120 6.49 -30.52 -30.05
CA PRO A 120 6.53 -31.87 -29.48
C PRO A 120 6.05 -31.84 -28.01
N ASN A 121 5.21 -32.80 -27.62
CA ASN A 121 4.79 -32.93 -26.23
C ASN A 121 5.98 -33.12 -25.30
N TYR A 122 6.98 -33.87 -25.80
CA TYR A 122 8.25 -34.13 -25.14
C TYR A 122 9.38 -33.97 -26.18
N SER A 123 10.41 -33.19 -25.85
CA SER A 123 11.66 -33.16 -26.63
C SER A 123 12.58 -34.32 -26.20
N LYS A 124 13.63 -34.61 -27.00
CA LYS A 124 14.65 -35.62 -26.60
C LYS A 124 15.41 -35.09 -25.38
N ASP A 125 15.55 -35.95 -24.40
CA ASP A 125 16.38 -35.69 -23.23
C ASP A 125 17.86 -35.66 -23.58
N ARG A 126 18.63 -34.86 -22.83
CA ARG A 126 20.08 -34.73 -23.00
C ARG A 126 20.89 -35.54 -21.98
N LEU A 127 20.19 -36.08 -20.99
CA LEU A 127 20.77 -36.89 -19.92
C LEU A 127 21.03 -38.32 -20.40
N ASP A 128 22.03 -38.97 -19.83
CA ASP A 128 22.30 -40.39 -20.10
C ASP A 128 21.31 -41.32 -19.37
N ASP A 129 21.36 -42.62 -19.61
CA ASP A 129 20.38 -43.58 -19.09
C ASP A 129 20.48 -43.71 -17.55
N ASP A 130 21.67 -43.53 -16.97
CA ASP A 130 21.88 -43.59 -15.52
C ASP A 130 21.33 -42.34 -14.83
N GLU A 131 21.53 -41.14 -15.41
CA GLU A 131 20.94 -39.89 -14.95
C GLU A 131 19.41 -39.94 -15.01
N GLN A 132 18.86 -40.47 -16.11
CA GLN A 132 17.41 -40.64 -16.27
C GLN A 132 16.83 -41.52 -15.19
N LEU A 133 17.51 -42.65 -14.87
CA LEU A 133 17.09 -43.57 -13.83
C LEU A 133 17.20 -42.95 -12.43
N ALA A 134 18.22 -42.11 -12.21
CA ALA A 134 18.37 -41.39 -10.95
C ALA A 134 17.21 -40.39 -10.72
N VAL A 135 16.85 -39.60 -11.73
CA VAL A 135 15.72 -38.67 -11.65
C VAL A 135 14.41 -39.42 -11.42
N PHE A 136 14.20 -40.53 -12.13
CA PHE A 136 13.00 -41.35 -11.98
C PHE A 136 12.83 -41.87 -10.55
N ARG A 137 13.89 -42.38 -9.93
CA ARG A 137 13.89 -42.84 -8.54
C ARG A 137 13.67 -41.73 -7.56
N SER A 138 14.35 -40.60 -7.73
CA SER A 138 14.19 -39.43 -6.86
C SER A 138 12.76 -38.88 -6.84
N VAL A 139 12.04 -38.94 -7.98
CA VAL A 139 10.61 -38.53 -8.03
C VAL A 139 9.74 -39.48 -7.22
N LEU A 140 10.01 -40.82 -7.31
CA LEU A 140 9.27 -41.79 -6.53
C LEU A 140 9.51 -41.64 -5.03
N ASP A 141 10.78 -41.46 -4.64
CA ASP A 141 11.14 -41.21 -3.24
C ASP A 141 10.44 -39.98 -2.67
N GLU A 142 10.44 -38.86 -3.42
CA GLU A 142 9.78 -37.62 -3.01
C GLU A 142 8.26 -37.78 -2.97
N PHE A 143 7.70 -38.57 -3.90
CA PHE A 143 6.26 -38.86 -3.89
C PHE A 143 5.89 -39.74 -2.68
N GLU A 144 6.71 -40.70 -2.27
CA GLU A 144 6.46 -41.47 -1.05
C GLU A 144 6.46 -40.57 0.19
N GLU A 145 7.39 -39.62 0.29
CA GLU A 145 7.38 -38.62 1.38
C GLU A 145 6.11 -37.74 1.35
N TYR A 146 5.68 -37.31 0.17
CA TYR A 146 4.45 -36.57 0.01
C TYR A 146 3.22 -37.34 0.51
N VAL A 147 3.12 -38.64 0.17
CA VAL A 147 2.00 -39.51 0.58
C VAL A 147 1.90 -39.65 2.11
N LYS A 148 3.04 -39.63 2.83
CA LYS A 148 3.04 -39.72 4.30
C LYS A 148 2.36 -38.54 4.97
N VAL A 149 2.31 -37.39 4.31
CA VAL A 149 1.73 -36.15 4.86
C VAL A 149 0.36 -35.82 4.31
N VAL A 150 -0.10 -36.41 3.22
CA VAL A 150 -1.44 -36.22 2.67
C VAL A 150 -2.48 -36.97 3.50
N PRO A 151 -3.62 -36.34 3.86
CA PRO A 151 -4.62 -36.95 4.76
C PRO A 151 -5.30 -38.22 4.23
N LYS A 152 -5.56 -38.31 2.94
CA LYS A 152 -6.15 -39.49 2.28
C LYS A 152 -5.72 -39.54 0.81
N MET A 153 -4.91 -40.51 0.44
CA MET A 153 -4.66 -40.85 -0.96
C MET A 153 -5.37 -42.16 -1.29
N PRO A 154 -6.10 -42.23 -2.43
CA PRO A 154 -6.72 -43.49 -2.87
C PRO A 154 -5.62 -44.56 -3.15
N GLU A 155 -5.78 -45.78 -2.64
CA GLU A 155 -4.80 -46.84 -2.80
C GLU A 155 -4.56 -47.20 -4.28
N GLU A 156 -5.61 -47.14 -5.10
CA GLU A 156 -5.50 -47.38 -6.53
C GLU A 156 -4.57 -46.38 -7.24
N LEU A 157 -4.67 -45.07 -6.86
CA LEU A 157 -3.83 -44.01 -7.41
C LEU A 157 -2.36 -44.17 -6.96
N TYR A 158 -2.16 -44.53 -5.70
CA TYR A 158 -0.83 -44.81 -5.14
C TYR A 158 -0.16 -45.97 -5.88
N ALA A 159 -0.89 -47.09 -6.06
CA ALA A 159 -0.39 -48.23 -6.81
C ALA A 159 -0.13 -47.91 -8.29
N GLN A 160 -0.96 -47.06 -8.90
CA GLN A 160 -0.80 -46.65 -10.30
C GLN A 160 0.50 -45.82 -10.49
N ILE A 161 0.79 -44.89 -9.60
CA ILE A 161 1.98 -44.05 -9.66
C ILE A 161 3.25 -44.86 -9.44
N LEU A 162 3.30 -45.69 -8.40
CA LEU A 162 4.45 -46.58 -8.13
C LEU A 162 4.65 -47.66 -9.23
N GLY A 163 3.56 -48.06 -9.87
CA GLY A 163 3.61 -49.01 -10.99
C GLY A 163 4.03 -48.46 -12.33
N SER A 164 4.35 -47.18 -12.40
CA SER A 164 4.79 -46.49 -13.61
C SER A 164 6.11 -47.06 -14.11
N LYS A 165 6.18 -47.49 -15.38
CA LYS A 165 7.35 -48.16 -15.97
C LYS A 165 8.22 -47.21 -16.79
N THR A 166 7.72 -46.04 -17.14
CA THR A 166 8.44 -45.06 -17.98
C THR A 166 8.35 -43.67 -17.38
N PRO A 167 9.36 -42.78 -17.61
CA PRO A 167 9.31 -41.39 -17.16
C PRO A 167 8.06 -40.62 -17.62
N VAL A 168 7.55 -40.91 -18.84
CA VAL A 168 6.32 -40.28 -19.35
C VAL A 168 5.11 -40.73 -18.54
N GLN A 169 4.96 -42.04 -18.28
CA GLN A 169 3.84 -42.55 -17.47
C GLN A 169 3.85 -41.97 -16.05
N LEU A 170 5.04 -41.88 -15.45
CA LEU A 170 5.21 -41.32 -14.10
C LEU A 170 4.78 -39.83 -14.09
N PHE A 171 5.29 -39.04 -15.03
CA PHE A 171 4.91 -37.63 -15.14
C PHE A 171 3.40 -37.45 -15.33
N GLU A 172 2.79 -38.19 -16.27
CA GLU A 172 1.34 -38.09 -16.54
C GLU A 172 0.50 -38.48 -15.32
N SER A 173 0.86 -39.58 -14.64
CA SER A 173 0.16 -40.04 -13.44
C SER A 173 0.25 -39.02 -12.32
N LEU A 174 1.39 -38.36 -12.11
CA LEU A 174 1.55 -37.30 -11.10
C LEU A 174 0.83 -36.02 -11.53
N ALA A 175 1.07 -35.50 -12.74
CA ALA A 175 0.56 -34.22 -13.19
C ALA A 175 -0.98 -34.17 -13.32
N PHE A 176 -1.61 -35.34 -13.58
CA PHE A 176 -3.07 -35.40 -13.74
C PHE A 176 -3.82 -35.53 -12.41
N ASN A 177 -3.18 -36.10 -11.39
CA ASN A 177 -3.87 -36.49 -10.14
C ASN A 177 -3.43 -35.70 -8.92
N ILE A 178 -2.23 -35.10 -8.91
CA ILE A 178 -1.79 -34.29 -7.75
C ILE A 178 -2.32 -32.86 -7.90
N PRO A 179 -2.92 -32.29 -6.84
CA PRO A 179 -3.39 -30.92 -6.82
C PRO A 179 -2.20 -29.95 -6.68
N LEU A 180 -1.67 -29.50 -7.81
CA LEU A 180 -0.60 -28.48 -7.87
C LEU A 180 -1.21 -27.11 -8.16
N ALA A 181 -0.54 -26.08 -7.69
CA ALA A 181 -0.89 -24.70 -8.00
C ALA A 181 -0.89 -24.45 -9.53
N PHE A 182 -1.78 -23.62 -10.00
CA PHE A 182 -1.97 -23.36 -11.45
C PHE A 182 -0.67 -22.87 -12.13
N THR A 183 0.13 -22.01 -11.46
CA THR A 183 1.43 -21.55 -11.95
C THR A 183 2.46 -22.66 -12.12
N ASP A 184 2.43 -23.63 -11.21
CA ASP A 184 3.30 -24.80 -11.27
C ASP A 184 2.91 -25.73 -12.41
N ARG A 185 1.60 -25.98 -12.58
CA ARG A 185 1.08 -26.75 -13.72
C ARG A 185 1.47 -26.11 -15.05
N GLN A 186 1.44 -24.77 -15.15
CA GLN A 186 1.89 -24.06 -16.33
C GLN A 186 3.39 -24.23 -16.58
N SER A 187 4.21 -24.14 -15.54
CA SER A 187 5.66 -24.36 -15.63
C SER A 187 5.99 -25.79 -16.10
N LEU A 188 5.24 -26.78 -15.62
CA LEU A 188 5.36 -28.17 -16.09
C LEU A 188 4.94 -28.33 -17.56
N LEU A 189 3.90 -27.60 -18.00
CA LEU A 189 3.50 -27.61 -19.42
C LEU A 189 4.59 -26.99 -20.29
N GLU A 190 5.21 -25.91 -19.84
CA GLU A 190 6.24 -25.18 -20.60
C GLU A 190 7.55 -25.97 -20.72
N ALA A 191 7.92 -26.75 -19.72
CA ALA A 191 9.17 -27.52 -19.72
C ALA A 191 9.33 -28.41 -20.96
N PRO A 192 10.53 -28.43 -21.57
CA PRO A 192 10.72 -29.02 -22.91
C PRO A 192 10.78 -30.56 -22.89
N SER A 193 11.51 -31.18 -21.97
CA SER A 193 11.68 -32.63 -21.88
C SER A 193 10.87 -33.22 -20.73
N VAL A 194 10.73 -34.55 -20.76
CA VAL A 194 10.05 -35.30 -19.69
C VAL A 194 10.86 -35.23 -18.39
N LEU A 195 12.16 -35.27 -18.50
CA LEU A 195 13.04 -35.23 -17.32
C LEU A 195 13.08 -33.84 -16.69
N ASP A 196 13.10 -32.76 -17.50
CA ASP A 196 12.95 -31.41 -16.98
C ASP A 196 11.64 -31.25 -16.18
N LYS A 197 10.55 -31.87 -16.68
CA LYS A 197 9.26 -31.86 -15.95
C LYS A 197 9.33 -32.65 -14.65
N LEU A 198 10.01 -33.78 -14.63
CA LEU A 198 10.19 -34.61 -13.43
C LEU A 198 11.07 -33.91 -12.40
N ILE A 199 12.13 -33.20 -12.80
CA ILE A 199 12.99 -32.42 -11.92
C ILE A 199 12.18 -31.27 -11.28
N LEU A 200 11.35 -30.56 -12.07
CA LEU A 200 10.44 -29.57 -11.54
C LEU A 200 9.42 -30.19 -10.57
N MET A 201 8.92 -31.39 -10.89
CA MET A 201 7.98 -32.11 -10.04
C MET A 201 8.56 -32.45 -8.66
N ILE A 202 9.85 -32.86 -8.58
CA ILE A 202 10.56 -33.07 -7.32
C ILE A 202 10.49 -31.81 -6.45
N THR A 203 10.84 -30.66 -7.03
CA THR A 203 10.84 -29.39 -6.31
C THR A 203 9.44 -29.00 -5.82
N MET A 204 8.42 -29.27 -6.63
CA MET A 204 7.03 -28.95 -6.28
C MET A 204 6.51 -29.91 -5.19
N LEU A 205 6.76 -31.20 -5.32
CA LEU A 205 6.37 -32.18 -4.31
C LEU A 205 7.04 -31.88 -2.96
N SER A 206 8.35 -31.62 -2.95
CA SER A 206 9.08 -31.25 -1.74
C SER A 206 8.51 -30.01 -1.05
N ARG A 207 8.15 -28.98 -1.84
CA ARG A 207 7.52 -27.79 -1.29
C ARG A 207 6.15 -28.11 -0.67
N GLU A 208 5.29 -28.84 -1.38
CA GLU A 208 3.97 -29.23 -0.89
C GLU A 208 4.06 -30.13 0.35
N THR A 209 5.01 -31.07 0.38
CA THR A 209 5.30 -31.91 1.55
C THR A 209 5.65 -31.05 2.78
N ASN A 210 6.51 -30.04 2.60
CA ASN A 210 6.88 -29.13 3.69
C ASN A 210 5.68 -28.30 4.19
N VAL A 211 4.84 -27.78 3.29
CA VAL A 211 3.64 -27.02 3.65
C VAL A 211 2.66 -27.89 4.43
N LEU A 212 2.32 -29.08 3.92
CA LEU A 212 1.40 -30.02 4.57
C LEU A 212 1.94 -30.52 5.93
N SER A 213 3.25 -30.74 6.04
CA SER A 213 3.87 -31.11 7.32
C SER A 213 3.77 -30.01 8.36
N LEU A 214 3.92 -28.76 7.94
CA LEU A 214 3.75 -27.58 8.80
C LEU A 214 2.29 -27.43 9.24
N GLU A 215 1.34 -27.58 8.32
CA GLU A 215 -0.09 -27.55 8.62
C GLU A 215 -0.46 -28.64 9.64
N ARG A 216 0.02 -29.88 9.43
CA ARG A 216 -0.19 -30.96 10.42
C ARG A 216 0.36 -30.61 11.79
N ARG A 217 1.57 -30.04 11.85
CA ARG A 217 2.20 -29.65 13.12
C ARG A 217 1.40 -28.56 13.82
N ILE A 218 0.90 -27.57 13.07
CA ILE A 218 0.02 -26.52 13.62
C ILE A 218 -1.28 -27.13 14.12
N HIS A 219 -1.92 -27.99 13.33
CA HIS A 219 -3.14 -28.70 13.74
C HIS A 219 -2.94 -29.57 14.98
N SER A 220 -1.82 -30.32 15.06
CA SER A 220 -1.53 -31.12 16.24
C SER A 220 -1.27 -30.28 17.48
N GLN A 221 -0.61 -29.12 17.35
CA GLN A 221 -0.40 -28.18 18.46
C GLN A 221 -1.73 -27.58 18.94
N VAL A 222 -2.59 -27.19 18.02
CA VAL A 222 -3.94 -26.70 18.36
C VAL A 222 -4.77 -27.78 19.02
N HIS A 223 -4.70 -29.03 18.51
CA HIS A 223 -5.45 -30.14 19.07
C HIS A 223 -4.94 -30.53 20.48
N SER A 224 -3.61 -30.54 20.68
CA SER A 224 -3.05 -30.79 22.02
C SER A 224 -3.39 -29.71 23.04
N GLN A 225 -3.44 -28.43 22.61
CA GLN A 225 -3.92 -27.34 23.48
C GLN A 225 -5.40 -27.47 23.83
N ILE A 226 -6.22 -27.92 22.88
CA ILE A 226 -7.65 -28.19 23.12
C ILE A 226 -7.82 -29.38 24.06
N GLU A 227 -7.07 -30.47 23.85
CA GLU A 227 -7.11 -31.66 24.74
C GLU A 227 -6.59 -31.34 26.14
N GLU A 228 -5.54 -30.54 26.27
CA GLU A 228 -5.02 -30.10 27.56
C GLU A 228 -6.03 -29.23 28.32
N SER A 229 -6.70 -28.30 27.61
CA SER A 229 -7.79 -27.50 28.16
C SER A 229 -9.01 -28.36 28.54
N GLN A 230 -9.37 -29.35 27.72
CA GLN A 230 -10.45 -30.29 28.04
C GLN A 230 -10.09 -31.19 29.22
N ARG A 231 -8.83 -31.63 29.34
CA ARG A 231 -8.35 -32.43 30.45
C ARG A 231 -8.30 -31.64 31.76
N GLU A 232 -7.84 -30.37 31.71
CA GLU A 232 -7.92 -29.45 32.85
C GLU A 232 -9.39 -29.23 33.30
N TYR A 233 -10.27 -29.05 32.35
CA TYR A 233 -11.70 -28.93 32.58
C TYR A 233 -12.28 -30.21 33.22
N TYR A 234 -11.93 -31.39 32.70
CA TYR A 234 -12.39 -32.68 33.25
C TYR A 234 -11.89 -32.92 34.67
N ILE A 235 -10.64 -32.55 34.96
CA ILE A 235 -10.06 -32.62 36.31
C ILE A 235 -10.77 -31.65 37.27
N ARG A 236 -11.10 -30.45 36.83
CA ARG A 236 -11.87 -29.45 37.60
C ARG A 236 -13.26 -29.96 37.89
N GLU A 237 -13.92 -30.59 36.95
CA GLU A 237 -15.26 -31.18 37.13
C GLU A 237 -15.22 -32.41 38.06
N GLN A 238 -14.17 -33.25 37.96
CA GLN A 238 -13.99 -34.34 38.94
C GLN A 238 -13.73 -33.83 40.36
N ILE A 239 -12.94 -32.77 40.51
CA ILE A 239 -12.73 -32.11 41.82
C ILE A 239 -14.04 -31.56 42.31
N LYS A 240 -14.86 -30.93 41.50
CA LYS A 240 -16.17 -30.40 41.84
C LYS A 240 -17.17 -31.49 42.22
N ALA A 241 -17.19 -32.60 41.49
CA ALA A 241 -18.02 -33.77 41.81
C ALA A 241 -17.62 -34.41 43.13
N LEU A 242 -16.32 -34.54 43.38
CA LEU A 242 -15.79 -35.05 44.65
C LEU A 242 -16.05 -34.11 45.84
N GLN A 243 -15.99 -32.78 45.61
CA GLN A 243 -16.35 -31.77 46.59
C GLN A 243 -17.85 -31.80 46.94
N ASN A 244 -18.72 -32.06 45.92
CA ASN A 244 -20.15 -32.27 46.13
C ASN A 244 -20.45 -33.57 46.90
N GLU A 245 -19.71 -34.66 46.69
CA GLU A 245 -19.85 -35.90 47.46
C GLU A 245 -19.36 -35.78 48.91
N LEU A 246 -18.38 -34.88 49.16
CA LEU A 246 -17.87 -34.62 50.51
C LEU A 246 -18.77 -33.66 51.33
N GLY A 247 -19.86 -33.15 50.75
CA GLY A 247 -20.81 -32.26 51.45
C GLY A 247 -20.27 -30.88 51.76
N GLU A 248 -19.18 -30.44 51.09
CA GLU A 248 -18.57 -29.13 51.30
C GLU A 248 -19.12 -28.04 50.35
N ASN A 249 -20.14 -28.32 49.54
CA ASN A 249 -20.82 -27.32 48.71
C ASN A 249 -22.30 -27.25 49.09
N GLU A 250 -22.60 -26.42 50.03
CA GLU A 250 -23.93 -25.78 50.06
C GLU A 250 -24.10 -24.91 48.79
N ASP A 251 -25.14 -25.18 48.04
CA ASP A 251 -25.89 -24.32 47.15
C ASP A 251 -25.35 -22.88 47.03
N GLY A 252 -24.56 -22.58 45.99
CA GLY A 252 -24.16 -21.20 45.85
C GLY A 252 -23.58 -20.78 44.52
N SER A 253 -23.06 -21.69 43.66
CA SER A 253 -22.28 -21.21 42.48
C SER A 253 -23.17 -20.69 41.34
N ASP A 254 -24.32 -21.28 41.10
CA ASP A 254 -25.23 -20.82 40.05
C ASP A 254 -26.07 -19.63 40.49
N VAL A 255 -26.48 -19.60 41.76
CA VAL A 255 -27.15 -18.47 42.37
C VAL A 255 -26.19 -17.31 42.51
N ASN A 256 -24.92 -17.53 42.85
CA ASN A 256 -23.89 -16.50 42.95
C ASN A 256 -23.56 -15.88 41.55
N GLU A 257 -23.47 -16.67 40.47
CA GLU A 257 -23.15 -16.13 39.15
C GLU A 257 -24.29 -15.22 38.61
N ILE A 258 -25.54 -15.65 38.76
CA ILE A 258 -26.72 -14.89 38.31
C ILE A 258 -26.88 -13.63 39.16
N ASP A 259 -26.69 -13.77 40.47
CA ASP A 259 -26.72 -12.64 41.37
C ASP A 259 -25.57 -11.66 41.12
N GLU A 260 -24.39 -12.16 40.77
CA GLU A 260 -23.26 -11.31 40.37
C GLU A 260 -23.58 -10.52 39.11
N TYR A 261 -24.08 -11.16 38.03
CA TYR A 261 -24.49 -10.42 36.80
C TYR A 261 -25.59 -9.40 37.11
N THR A 262 -26.58 -9.77 37.92
CA THR A 262 -27.65 -8.89 38.30
C THR A 262 -27.13 -7.69 39.09
N HIS A 263 -26.26 -7.92 40.07
CA HIS A 263 -25.65 -6.85 40.85
C HIS A 263 -24.75 -5.94 39.98
N ARG A 264 -24.00 -6.51 39.03
CA ARG A 264 -23.19 -5.72 38.09
C ARG A 264 -24.09 -4.85 37.21
N ILE A 265 -25.21 -5.38 36.69
CA ILE A 265 -26.18 -4.61 35.90
C ILE A 265 -26.79 -3.47 36.72
N ASP A 266 -27.20 -3.75 37.97
CA ASP A 266 -27.83 -2.78 38.85
C ASP A 266 -26.86 -1.69 39.34
N SER A 267 -25.56 -1.99 39.38
CA SER A 267 -24.52 -1.01 39.72
C SER A 267 -24.24 -0.03 38.57
N LEU A 268 -24.66 -0.32 37.32
CA LEU A 268 -24.48 0.53 36.17
C LEU A 268 -25.69 1.42 35.94
N VAL A 269 -25.44 2.69 35.59
CA VAL A 269 -26.50 3.61 35.16
C VAL A 269 -26.76 3.35 33.66
N LEU A 270 -27.77 2.54 33.40
CA LEU A 270 -28.16 2.13 32.06
C LEU A 270 -29.54 2.71 31.71
N SER A 271 -29.84 2.86 30.39
CA SER A 271 -31.21 3.15 29.98
C SER A 271 -32.13 1.96 30.26
N GLU A 272 -33.45 2.20 30.44
CA GLU A 272 -34.42 1.13 30.66
C GLU A 272 -34.36 0.04 29.60
N GLU A 273 -34.25 0.44 28.29
CA GLU A 273 -34.12 -0.49 27.16
C GLU A 273 -32.93 -1.44 27.32
N VAL A 274 -31.76 -0.90 27.68
CA VAL A 274 -30.51 -1.68 27.81
C VAL A 274 -30.61 -2.59 29.05
N ARG A 275 -31.08 -2.06 30.17
CA ARG A 275 -31.24 -2.81 31.43
C ARG A 275 -32.21 -3.98 31.24
N ASP A 276 -33.40 -3.73 30.67
CA ASP A 276 -34.42 -4.75 30.48
C ASP A 276 -33.90 -5.87 29.55
N LYS A 277 -33.16 -5.51 28.48
CA LYS A 277 -32.56 -6.48 27.59
C LYS A 277 -31.51 -7.33 28.29
N LEU A 278 -30.58 -6.74 29.06
CA LEU A 278 -29.55 -7.48 29.79
C LEU A 278 -30.16 -8.38 30.87
N MET A 279 -31.13 -7.88 31.64
CA MET A 279 -31.87 -8.68 32.61
C MET A 279 -32.65 -9.81 31.94
N GLY A 280 -33.17 -9.60 30.75
CA GLY A 280 -33.77 -10.64 29.90
C GLY A 280 -32.78 -11.75 29.55
N GLU A 281 -31.55 -11.40 29.17
CA GLU A 281 -30.49 -12.38 28.88
C GLU A 281 -30.04 -13.12 30.16
N VAL A 282 -29.90 -12.46 31.30
CA VAL A 282 -29.63 -13.10 32.61
C VAL A 282 -30.74 -14.09 32.97
N ARG A 283 -32.02 -13.74 32.76
CA ARG A 283 -33.16 -14.67 32.99
C ARG A 283 -33.13 -15.86 32.02
N LYS A 284 -32.61 -15.72 30.81
CA LYS A 284 -32.42 -16.86 29.90
C LYS A 284 -31.29 -17.76 30.42
N LEU A 285 -30.18 -17.14 30.87
CA LEU A 285 -29.04 -17.86 31.43
C LEU A 285 -29.43 -18.70 32.63
N SER A 286 -30.29 -18.16 33.54
CA SER A 286 -30.79 -18.89 34.73
C SER A 286 -31.62 -20.13 34.41
N LYS A 287 -32.20 -20.20 33.20
CA LYS A 287 -32.98 -21.34 32.75
C LYS A 287 -32.16 -22.37 31.97
N MET A 288 -30.89 -22.06 31.67
CA MET A 288 -29.98 -22.92 30.89
C MET A 288 -29.07 -23.70 31.84
N GLY A 289 -28.82 -24.97 31.55
CA GLY A 289 -27.83 -25.74 32.32
C GLY A 289 -26.41 -25.18 32.15
N MET A 290 -25.59 -25.31 33.18
CA MET A 290 -24.22 -24.76 33.25
C MET A 290 -23.35 -25.14 32.04
N MET A 291 -23.54 -26.30 31.43
CA MET A 291 -22.77 -26.86 30.36
C MET A 291 -23.36 -26.67 28.96
N SER A 292 -24.44 -25.89 28.81
CA SER A 292 -25.03 -25.69 27.50
C SER A 292 -24.11 -24.80 26.63
N GLN A 293 -23.90 -25.16 25.38
CA GLN A 293 -23.12 -24.33 24.44
C GLN A 293 -23.70 -22.92 24.30
N GLU A 294 -25.02 -22.79 24.34
CA GLU A 294 -25.72 -21.51 24.35
C GLU A 294 -25.43 -20.71 25.61
N GLY A 295 -25.32 -21.37 26.79
CA GLY A 295 -24.96 -20.72 28.06
C GLY A 295 -23.57 -20.12 28.03
N VAL A 296 -22.60 -20.79 27.43
CA VAL A 296 -21.23 -20.25 27.22
C VAL A 296 -21.24 -19.01 26.31
N VAL A 297 -21.98 -19.04 25.23
CA VAL A 297 -22.14 -17.89 24.33
C VAL A 297 -22.77 -16.70 25.07
N LEU A 298 -23.76 -16.96 25.88
CA LEU A 298 -24.49 -15.93 26.65
C LEU A 298 -23.64 -15.32 27.76
N ARG A 299 -22.82 -16.12 28.47
CA ARG A 299 -21.83 -15.65 29.44
C ARG A 299 -20.81 -14.72 28.77
N ASN A 300 -20.21 -15.18 27.66
CA ASN A 300 -19.26 -14.38 26.90
C ASN A 300 -19.87 -13.04 26.42
N TYR A 301 -21.12 -13.05 26.02
CA TYR A 301 -21.88 -11.87 25.66
C TYR A 301 -22.05 -10.92 26.86
N LEU A 302 -22.56 -11.39 27.96
CA LEU A 302 -22.77 -10.59 29.21
C LEU A 302 -21.44 -10.03 29.69
N ASP A 303 -20.38 -10.84 29.76
CA ASP A 303 -19.07 -10.38 30.18
C ASP A 303 -18.51 -9.29 29.24
N THR A 304 -18.74 -9.43 27.95
CA THR A 304 -18.29 -8.44 26.98
C THR A 304 -19.05 -7.13 27.10
N VAL A 305 -20.38 -7.19 27.25
CA VAL A 305 -21.24 -6.00 27.38
C VAL A 305 -20.99 -5.30 28.72
N LEU A 306 -20.86 -6.04 29.81
CA LEU A 306 -20.60 -5.48 31.14
C LEU A 306 -19.16 -4.96 31.33
N ALA A 307 -18.23 -5.39 30.48
CA ALA A 307 -16.86 -4.84 30.44
C ALA A 307 -16.77 -3.51 29.69
N LEU A 308 -17.83 -3.04 29.03
CA LEU A 308 -17.87 -1.73 28.40
C LEU A 308 -17.92 -0.60 29.42
N PRO A 309 -17.31 0.55 29.13
CA PRO A 309 -17.26 1.68 30.07
C PRO A 309 -18.55 2.50 30.04
N TRP A 310 -19.65 1.96 30.55
CA TRP A 310 -20.95 2.62 30.56
C TRP A 310 -20.94 3.96 31.27
N ASN A 311 -20.29 4.01 32.45
CA ASN A 311 -20.34 5.16 33.37
C ASN A 311 -18.97 5.75 33.68
N THR A 312 -17.88 5.11 33.26
CA THR A 312 -16.52 5.54 33.59
C THR A 312 -16.12 6.69 32.68
N VAL A 313 -15.96 7.89 33.22
CA VAL A 313 -15.56 9.08 32.49
C VAL A 313 -14.24 9.61 33.04
N THR A 314 -13.31 9.95 32.17
CA THR A 314 -12.07 10.67 32.55
C THR A 314 -12.36 12.16 32.66
N LYS A 315 -11.79 12.81 33.69
CA LYS A 315 -11.96 14.27 33.87
C LYS A 315 -11.11 15.03 32.85
N ASP A 316 -11.78 15.77 31.99
CA ASP A 316 -11.13 16.58 30.95
C ASP A 316 -10.30 17.70 31.57
N ARG A 317 -9.15 17.96 30.97
CA ARG A 317 -8.34 19.12 31.25
C ARG A 317 -8.72 20.23 30.26
N THR A 318 -9.21 21.35 30.79
CA THR A 318 -9.65 22.52 30.01
C THR A 318 -8.57 23.61 29.89
N ASP A 319 -7.39 23.43 30.51
CA ASP A 319 -6.29 24.39 30.51
C ASP A 319 -5.52 24.35 29.18
N ILE A 320 -5.86 25.27 28.27
CA ILE A 320 -5.25 25.43 26.93
C ILE A 320 -3.75 25.71 27.03
N LYS A 321 -3.28 26.44 28.07
CA LYS A 321 -1.85 26.72 28.22
C LYS A 321 -1.07 25.44 28.52
N LYS A 322 -1.58 24.56 29.36
CA LYS A 322 -0.97 23.24 29.63
C LYS A 322 -1.05 22.32 28.42
N ALA A 323 -2.15 22.36 27.66
CA ALA A 323 -2.28 21.62 26.42
C ALA A 323 -1.19 22.05 25.42
N LYS A 324 -0.97 23.35 25.24
CA LYS A 324 0.11 23.88 24.41
C LYS A 324 1.50 23.40 24.86
N GLN A 325 1.79 23.47 26.17
CA GLN A 325 3.07 23.00 26.71
C GLN A 325 3.30 21.50 26.44
N ILE A 326 2.27 20.68 26.52
CA ILE A 326 2.36 19.24 26.22
C ILE A 326 2.64 19.01 24.73
N LEU A 327 1.93 19.69 23.85
CA LEU A 327 2.15 19.61 22.40
C LEU A 327 3.53 20.10 22.00
N ASP A 328 4.01 21.19 22.59
CA ASP A 328 5.35 21.75 22.31
C ASP A 328 6.47 20.85 22.82
N LYS A 329 6.28 20.21 23.98
CA LYS A 329 7.24 19.25 24.53
C LYS A 329 7.34 17.97 23.69
N ASP A 330 6.24 17.52 23.11
CA ASP A 330 6.16 16.24 22.39
C ASP A 330 6.51 16.35 20.92
N HIS A 331 6.32 17.54 20.33
CA HIS A 331 6.48 17.76 18.90
C HIS A 331 7.26 19.04 18.63
N TYR A 332 8.34 18.91 17.88
CA TYR A 332 9.09 20.06 17.37
C TYR A 332 8.40 20.61 16.11
N GLY A 333 8.35 21.93 15.95
CA GLY A 333 7.70 22.58 14.82
C GLY A 333 6.16 22.43 14.81
N MET A 334 5.57 22.27 13.64
CA MET A 334 4.12 22.06 13.42
C MET A 334 3.23 23.19 14.01
N ALA A 335 3.66 24.44 13.95
CA ALA A 335 2.94 25.55 14.61
C ALA A 335 1.46 25.62 14.17
N LYS A 336 1.18 25.62 12.86
CA LYS A 336 -0.18 25.65 12.32
C LYS A 336 -1.06 24.49 12.79
N VAL A 337 -0.49 23.28 12.82
CA VAL A 337 -1.21 22.06 13.28
C VAL A 337 -1.54 22.16 14.75
N LYS A 338 -0.58 22.60 15.58
CA LYS A 338 -0.79 22.81 17.00
C LYS A 338 -1.86 23.89 17.28
N ASP A 339 -1.78 25.01 16.57
CA ASP A 339 -2.74 26.11 16.75
C ASP A 339 -4.16 25.67 16.36
N ARG A 340 -4.35 24.94 15.24
CA ARG A 340 -5.65 24.37 14.88
C ARG A 340 -6.18 23.38 15.92
N ILE A 341 -5.32 22.52 16.47
CA ILE A 341 -5.71 21.62 17.56
C ILE A 341 -6.12 22.43 18.79
N LEU A 342 -5.37 23.46 19.17
CA LEU A 342 -5.68 24.32 20.32
C LEU A 342 -6.96 25.12 20.13
N GLU A 343 -7.24 25.63 18.95
CA GLU A 343 -8.51 26.28 18.58
C GLU A 343 -9.69 25.32 18.81
N ASN A 344 -9.57 24.09 18.31
CA ASN A 344 -10.57 23.06 18.46
C ASN A 344 -10.81 22.69 19.95
N LEU A 345 -9.72 22.54 20.71
CA LEU A 345 -9.81 22.31 22.16
C LEU A 345 -10.42 23.50 22.90
N ALA A 346 -10.18 24.72 22.45
CA ALA A 346 -10.77 25.94 23.05
C ALA A 346 -12.28 26.01 22.80
N VAL A 347 -12.75 25.72 21.59
CA VAL A 347 -14.19 25.66 21.27
C VAL A 347 -14.87 24.62 22.13
N ARG A 348 -14.27 23.44 22.29
CA ARG A 348 -14.80 22.36 23.14
C ARG A 348 -14.84 22.75 24.64
N ALA A 349 -13.87 23.54 25.11
CA ALA A 349 -13.86 24.02 26.48
C ALA A 349 -14.96 25.07 26.74
N LEU A 350 -15.31 25.89 25.74
CA LEU A 350 -16.36 26.92 25.83
C LEU A 350 -17.77 26.34 25.64
N THR A 351 -17.90 25.33 24.80
CA THR A 351 -19.18 24.70 24.43
C THR A 351 -19.10 23.18 24.62
N PRO A 352 -19.24 22.69 25.86
CA PRO A 352 -19.16 21.24 26.15
C PRO A 352 -20.22 20.41 25.39
N ASP A 353 -21.35 21.05 25.05
CA ASP A 353 -22.49 20.42 24.35
C ASP A 353 -22.27 20.30 22.84
N VAL A 354 -21.27 20.97 22.27
CA VAL A 354 -20.92 20.79 20.85
C VAL A 354 -20.18 19.46 20.70
N LYS A 355 -20.95 18.47 20.27
CA LYS A 355 -20.48 17.09 20.04
C LYS A 355 -20.15 16.91 18.56
N GLY A 356 -19.24 15.96 18.27
CA GLY A 356 -19.07 15.43 16.91
C GLY A 356 -18.03 16.09 16.02
N GLN A 357 -17.14 16.94 16.54
CA GLN A 357 -15.99 17.41 15.74
C GLN A 357 -15.00 16.27 15.54
N ILE A 358 -14.69 15.98 14.28
CA ILE A 358 -13.76 14.95 13.88
C ILE A 358 -12.54 15.62 13.25
N LEU A 359 -11.36 15.37 13.84
CA LEU A 359 -10.10 15.88 13.29
C LEU A 359 -9.51 14.86 12.32
N CYS A 360 -9.23 15.26 11.09
CA CYS A 360 -8.55 14.43 10.10
C CYS A 360 -7.12 14.92 9.87
N LEU A 361 -6.14 14.14 10.31
CA LEU A 361 -4.72 14.44 10.13
C LEU A 361 -4.24 13.82 8.81
N VAL A 362 -3.97 14.67 7.82
CA VAL A 362 -3.57 14.25 6.47
C VAL A 362 -2.12 14.60 6.20
N GLY A 363 -1.39 13.70 5.55
CA GLY A 363 0.00 13.98 5.15
C GLY A 363 0.82 12.71 4.92
N PRO A 364 2.06 12.84 4.46
CA PRO A 364 2.90 11.71 4.10
C PRO A 364 3.22 10.80 5.31
N PRO A 365 3.65 9.56 5.04
CA PRO A 365 4.00 8.63 6.11
C PRO A 365 5.21 9.13 6.94
N GLY A 366 5.14 8.94 8.26
CA GLY A 366 6.24 9.27 9.16
C GLY A 366 6.30 10.71 9.65
N VAL A 367 5.32 11.57 9.32
CA VAL A 367 5.25 12.97 9.83
C VAL A 367 4.63 13.08 11.23
N GLY A 368 4.33 11.97 11.88
CA GLY A 368 3.90 11.98 13.27
C GLY A 368 2.39 12.03 13.52
N LYS A 369 1.52 11.78 12.54
CA LYS A 369 0.06 11.77 12.68
C LYS A 369 -0.43 11.04 13.93
N THR A 370 -0.02 9.79 14.09
CA THR A 370 -0.39 8.96 15.25
C THR A 370 0.17 9.49 16.57
N SER A 371 1.36 10.09 16.57
CA SER A 371 1.94 10.66 17.79
C SER A 371 1.27 11.95 18.21
N VAL A 372 0.83 12.78 17.26
CA VAL A 372 0.05 14.00 17.52
C VAL A 372 -1.27 13.62 18.19
N ALA A 373 -2.02 12.65 17.65
CA ALA A 373 -3.26 12.17 18.25
C ALA A 373 -3.08 11.68 19.69
N LYS A 374 -1.97 10.95 19.96
CA LYS A 374 -1.63 10.52 21.33
C LYS A 374 -1.32 11.71 22.26
N SER A 375 -0.70 12.75 21.74
CA SER A 375 -0.40 13.95 22.54
C SER A 375 -1.65 14.77 22.81
N VAL A 376 -2.60 14.82 21.87
CA VAL A 376 -3.93 15.41 22.08
C VAL A 376 -4.65 14.69 23.23
N ALA A 377 -4.64 13.35 23.26
CA ALA A 377 -5.24 12.59 24.35
C ALA A 377 -4.61 12.92 25.71
N ARG A 378 -3.27 13.03 25.76
CA ARG A 378 -2.57 13.46 26.99
C ARG A 378 -2.88 14.90 27.38
N ALA A 379 -3.01 15.79 26.41
CA ALA A 379 -3.36 17.19 26.67
C ALA A 379 -4.74 17.30 27.31
N LEU A 380 -5.71 16.53 26.84
CA LEU A 380 -7.07 16.44 27.39
C LEU A 380 -7.16 15.62 28.67
N ASN A 381 -6.16 14.82 29.02
CA ASN A 381 -6.19 13.82 30.09
C ASN A 381 -7.23 12.71 29.82
N ARG A 382 -7.40 12.32 28.54
CA ARG A 382 -8.28 11.23 28.10
C ARG A 382 -7.50 9.96 27.80
N ASN A 383 -8.12 8.82 27.94
CA ASN A 383 -7.57 7.55 27.52
C ASN A 383 -7.45 7.53 26.00
N PHE A 384 -6.42 6.84 25.49
CA PHE A 384 -6.11 6.78 24.06
C PHE A 384 -6.17 5.35 23.53
N VAL A 385 -6.93 5.14 22.48
CA VAL A 385 -6.96 3.86 21.75
C VAL A 385 -6.77 4.11 20.25
N ARG A 386 -6.09 3.19 19.59
CA ARG A 386 -5.86 3.19 18.13
C ARG A 386 -6.62 2.03 17.49
N VAL A 387 -7.41 2.34 16.48
CA VAL A 387 -8.07 1.39 15.57
C VAL A 387 -7.46 1.53 14.20
N SER A 388 -6.89 0.47 13.65
CA SER A 388 -6.40 0.48 12.27
C SER A 388 -7.55 0.13 11.32
N LEU A 389 -7.82 1.01 10.35
CA LEU A 389 -8.82 0.79 9.31
C LEU A 389 -8.20 0.26 8.01
N GLY A 390 -6.85 0.25 7.93
CA GLY A 390 -6.15 -0.32 6.77
C GLY A 390 -6.42 -1.82 6.62
N GLY A 391 -6.98 -2.20 5.46
CA GLY A 391 -7.33 -3.59 5.16
C GLY A 391 -8.71 -4.05 5.65
N VAL A 392 -9.53 -3.16 6.21
CA VAL A 392 -10.94 -3.42 6.48
C VAL A 392 -11.69 -3.49 5.16
N LYS A 393 -12.42 -4.59 4.96
CA LYS A 393 -13.16 -4.88 3.73
C LYS A 393 -14.64 -5.13 3.96
N ASP A 394 -15.03 -5.48 5.19
CA ASP A 394 -16.39 -5.87 5.55
C ASP A 394 -16.93 -4.93 6.64
N GLU A 395 -18.21 -4.59 6.54
CA GLU A 395 -18.94 -3.84 7.56
C GLU A 395 -18.89 -4.52 8.95
N SER A 396 -18.87 -5.85 8.97
CA SER A 396 -18.79 -6.64 10.21
C SER A 396 -17.49 -6.42 11.00
N ASP A 397 -16.40 -6.00 10.36
CA ASP A 397 -15.19 -5.57 11.06
C ASP A 397 -15.46 -4.35 11.96
N ILE A 398 -16.34 -3.43 11.54
CA ILE A 398 -16.67 -2.20 12.26
C ILE A 398 -17.79 -2.46 13.29
N ARG A 399 -18.87 -3.12 12.85
CA ARG A 399 -20.11 -3.36 13.61
C ARG A 399 -20.20 -4.71 14.33
N GLY A 400 -19.20 -5.58 14.15
CA GLY A 400 -19.21 -6.92 14.73
C GLY A 400 -20.12 -7.92 14.02
N HIS A 401 -20.05 -9.15 14.45
CA HIS A 401 -20.87 -10.27 13.95
C HIS A 401 -22.01 -10.57 14.91
N ARG A 402 -23.14 -11.02 14.38
CA ARG A 402 -24.29 -11.42 15.23
C ARG A 402 -23.85 -12.51 16.21
N LYS A 403 -24.21 -12.38 17.49
CA LYS A 403 -23.79 -13.28 18.59
C LYS A 403 -24.20 -14.76 18.40
N THR A 404 -25.10 -15.07 17.47
CA THR A 404 -25.52 -16.42 17.15
C THR A 404 -24.53 -17.24 16.35
N TYR A 405 -23.50 -16.60 15.75
CA TYR A 405 -22.47 -17.31 14.99
C TYR A 405 -21.34 -17.80 15.91
N VAL A 406 -20.82 -19.00 15.62
CA VAL A 406 -19.65 -19.53 16.33
C VAL A 406 -18.44 -18.65 16.04
N GLY A 407 -17.78 -18.14 17.09
CA GLY A 407 -16.68 -17.21 16.93
C GLY A 407 -17.07 -15.73 16.75
N ALA A 408 -18.35 -15.38 16.96
CA ALA A 408 -18.81 -14.01 16.91
C ALA A 408 -18.05 -13.14 17.93
N MET A 409 -17.72 -11.92 17.52
CA MET A 409 -17.02 -10.93 18.33
C MET A 409 -17.57 -9.52 18.07
N PRO A 410 -17.43 -8.60 19.03
CA PRO A 410 -17.80 -7.21 18.82
C PRO A 410 -16.92 -6.55 17.75
N GLY A 411 -17.47 -5.55 17.10
CA GLY A 411 -16.75 -4.75 16.11
C GLY A 411 -15.55 -3.99 16.70
N ARG A 412 -14.68 -3.52 15.83
CA ARG A 412 -13.46 -2.81 16.23
C ARG A 412 -13.74 -1.57 17.09
N ILE A 413 -14.87 -0.89 16.87
CA ILE A 413 -15.26 0.30 17.65
C ILE A 413 -15.60 -0.09 19.08
N MET A 414 -16.47 -1.07 19.28
CA MET A 414 -16.84 -1.52 20.63
C MET A 414 -15.66 -2.15 21.37
N ASN A 415 -14.81 -2.89 20.66
CA ASN A 415 -13.57 -3.41 21.23
C ASN A 415 -12.61 -2.28 21.64
N ALA A 416 -12.52 -1.21 20.85
CA ALA A 416 -11.74 -0.02 21.22
C ALA A 416 -12.30 0.66 22.49
N MET A 417 -13.63 0.76 22.63
CA MET A 417 -14.26 1.30 23.84
C MET A 417 -13.94 0.44 25.07
N LYS A 418 -14.01 -0.87 24.95
CA LYS A 418 -13.61 -1.83 25.99
C LYS A 418 -12.15 -1.63 26.42
N LEU A 419 -11.22 -1.53 25.44
CA LEU A 419 -9.78 -1.31 25.70
C LEU A 419 -9.50 0.07 26.30
N ALA A 420 -10.28 1.07 25.93
CA ALA A 420 -10.14 2.42 26.46
C ALA A 420 -10.52 2.51 27.95
N GLY A 421 -11.50 1.70 28.39
CA GLY A 421 -11.98 1.69 29.78
C GLY A 421 -12.61 3.03 30.24
N SER A 422 -12.97 3.91 29.30
CA SER A 422 -13.67 5.17 29.58
C SER A 422 -14.66 5.50 28.46
N LYS A 423 -15.77 6.17 28.79
CA LYS A 423 -16.82 6.56 27.86
C LYS A 423 -16.38 7.68 26.92
N ASN A 424 -15.44 8.52 27.36
CA ASN A 424 -14.93 9.70 26.65
C ASN A 424 -13.47 9.58 26.21
N PRO A 425 -13.03 8.48 25.55
CA PRO A 425 -11.66 8.35 25.12
C PRO A 425 -11.36 9.22 23.88
N VAL A 426 -10.08 9.28 23.52
CA VAL A 426 -9.64 9.67 22.18
C VAL A 426 -9.45 8.38 21.38
N VAL A 427 -10.23 8.20 20.35
CA VAL A 427 -10.13 7.06 19.43
C VAL A 427 -9.47 7.52 18.13
N LEU A 428 -8.28 6.99 17.86
CA LEU A 428 -7.58 7.20 16.61
C LEU A 428 -7.99 6.16 15.57
N LEU A 429 -8.62 6.58 14.52
CA LEU A 429 -8.98 5.80 13.35
C LEU A 429 -7.87 5.97 12.31
N ASP A 430 -6.95 5.01 12.27
CA ASP A 430 -5.72 5.13 11.50
C ASP A 430 -5.87 4.53 10.10
N GLU A 431 -5.34 5.23 9.06
CA GLU A 431 -5.34 4.81 7.66
C GLU A 431 -6.76 4.69 7.05
N ILE A 432 -7.62 5.72 7.24
CA ILE A 432 -8.98 5.75 6.68
C ILE A 432 -8.98 5.74 5.14
N ASP A 433 -7.91 6.24 4.52
CA ASP A 433 -7.67 6.27 3.08
C ASP A 433 -7.45 4.86 2.48
N LYS A 434 -7.24 3.85 3.32
CA LYS A 434 -7.00 2.46 2.89
C LYS A 434 -8.19 1.54 3.10
N MET A 435 -9.36 2.07 3.43
CA MET A 435 -10.60 1.29 3.41
C MET A 435 -10.98 1.01 1.96
N SER A 436 -11.27 -0.25 1.66
CA SER A 436 -11.70 -0.66 0.32
C SER A 436 -13.18 -1.01 0.32
N ASN A 437 -13.90 -0.57 -0.72
CA ASN A 437 -15.26 -1.03 -0.98
C ASN A 437 -15.16 -2.33 -1.78
N ASP A 438 -15.59 -3.43 -1.18
CA ASP A 438 -15.73 -4.72 -1.87
C ASP A 438 -17.22 -5.07 -2.04
N PHE A 439 -17.52 -5.96 -2.95
CA PHE A 439 -18.90 -6.44 -3.22
C PHE A 439 -19.64 -7.06 -2.01
N ARG A 440 -18.95 -7.23 -0.87
CA ARG A 440 -19.47 -7.91 0.33
C ARG A 440 -19.93 -7.00 1.46
N GLY A 441 -19.76 -5.70 1.35
CA GLY A 441 -20.18 -4.74 2.36
C GLY A 441 -19.56 -3.35 2.15
N ASP A 442 -20.15 -2.34 2.74
CA ASP A 442 -19.64 -0.96 2.71
C ASP A 442 -19.19 -0.50 4.11
N PRO A 443 -17.91 -0.72 4.46
CA PRO A 443 -17.38 -0.27 5.75
C PRO A 443 -17.45 1.26 5.91
N SER A 444 -17.49 2.01 4.81
CA SER A 444 -17.61 3.47 4.87
C SER A 444 -18.98 3.92 5.38
N SER A 445 -20.06 3.20 5.01
CA SER A 445 -21.41 3.46 5.55
C SER A 445 -21.46 3.19 7.06
N ALA A 446 -20.82 2.12 7.54
CA ALA A 446 -20.71 1.87 8.98
C ALA A 446 -19.91 2.97 9.70
N MET A 447 -18.85 3.48 9.08
CA MET A 447 -18.07 4.59 9.63
C MET A 447 -18.84 5.91 9.64
N LEU A 448 -19.74 6.13 8.68
CA LEU A 448 -20.62 7.32 8.68
C LEU A 448 -21.51 7.34 9.94
N GLU A 449 -22.09 6.21 10.33
CA GLU A 449 -22.89 6.14 11.55
C GLU A 449 -22.05 6.38 12.83
N VAL A 450 -20.83 5.83 12.89
CA VAL A 450 -19.90 6.05 14.02
C VAL A 450 -19.50 7.52 14.12
N LEU A 451 -19.28 8.18 13.00
CA LEU A 451 -18.74 9.53 12.94
C LEU A 451 -19.84 10.62 12.88
N ASP A 452 -21.08 10.25 12.61
CA ASP A 452 -22.19 11.20 12.59
C ASP A 452 -22.65 11.56 14.02
N SER A 453 -22.52 12.82 14.38
CA SER A 453 -22.92 13.33 15.70
C SER A 453 -24.40 13.19 16.01
N GLU A 454 -25.25 13.07 14.98
CA GLU A 454 -26.69 12.88 15.14
C GLU A 454 -27.08 11.42 15.40
N GLN A 455 -26.24 10.48 14.93
CA GLN A 455 -26.53 9.04 14.99
C GLN A 455 -25.68 8.30 16.04
N ASN A 456 -24.46 8.77 16.35
CA ASN A 456 -23.51 8.05 17.16
C ASN A 456 -23.88 7.97 18.66
N ASN A 457 -24.89 8.71 19.09
CA ASN A 457 -25.44 8.64 20.46
C ASN A 457 -26.20 7.33 20.73
N ALA A 458 -26.57 6.59 19.69
CA ALA A 458 -27.28 5.33 19.74
C ALA A 458 -26.64 4.26 18.83
N PHE A 459 -25.31 4.24 18.75
CA PHE A 459 -24.59 3.28 17.92
C PHE A 459 -24.91 1.85 18.33
N ARG A 460 -25.25 0.98 17.34
CA ARG A 460 -25.59 -0.44 17.58
C ARG A 460 -24.59 -1.34 16.87
N ASP A 461 -23.80 -2.02 17.67
CA ASP A 461 -22.96 -3.13 17.22
C ASP A 461 -23.80 -4.41 17.11
N HIS A 462 -23.55 -5.22 16.09
CA HIS A 462 -24.33 -6.45 15.85
C HIS A 462 -24.11 -7.54 16.90
N TYR A 463 -22.95 -7.54 17.57
CA TYR A 463 -22.68 -8.44 18.68
C TYR A 463 -23.32 -7.93 19.97
N ILE A 464 -23.16 -6.65 20.28
CA ILE A 464 -23.64 -6.03 21.50
C ILE A 464 -25.19 -5.88 21.50
N GLU A 465 -25.78 -5.60 20.34
CA GLU A 465 -27.24 -5.47 20.09
C GLU A 465 -27.96 -4.41 20.93
N VAL A 466 -27.30 -3.72 21.83
CA VAL A 466 -27.84 -2.60 22.61
C VAL A 466 -27.22 -1.29 22.17
N PRO A 467 -27.94 -0.16 22.22
CA PRO A 467 -27.37 1.13 21.87
C PRO A 467 -26.27 1.54 22.86
N PHE A 468 -25.15 2.01 22.32
CA PHE A 468 -24.05 2.57 23.08
C PHE A 468 -23.78 4.01 22.62
N ASP A 469 -23.67 4.92 23.57
CA ASP A 469 -23.47 6.35 23.30
C ASP A 469 -21.99 6.65 23.07
N LEU A 470 -21.64 6.99 21.82
CA LEU A 470 -20.31 7.40 21.37
C LEU A 470 -20.13 8.92 21.29
N SER A 471 -21.13 9.72 21.67
CA SER A 471 -21.14 11.18 21.48
C SER A 471 -20.03 11.91 22.24
N ASP A 472 -19.54 11.36 23.35
CA ASP A 472 -18.46 11.92 24.16
C ASP A 472 -17.06 11.52 23.67
N VAL A 473 -16.97 10.59 22.70
CA VAL A 473 -15.71 10.15 22.11
C VAL A 473 -15.12 11.25 21.22
N LEU A 474 -13.84 11.52 21.34
CA LEU A 474 -13.12 12.34 20.38
C LEU A 474 -12.50 11.44 19.31
N PHE A 475 -13.07 11.47 18.12
CA PHE A 475 -12.53 10.77 16.97
C PHE A 475 -11.45 11.60 16.30
N ILE A 476 -10.28 11.00 16.06
CA ILE A 476 -9.22 11.55 15.23
C ILE A 476 -8.96 10.54 14.15
N THR A 477 -9.01 10.97 12.89
CA THR A 477 -8.72 10.12 11.74
C THR A 477 -7.34 10.44 11.18
N THR A 478 -6.70 9.48 10.49
CA THR A 478 -5.48 9.75 9.73
C THR A 478 -5.63 9.25 8.30
N ALA A 479 -5.11 10.01 7.37
CA ALA A 479 -5.00 9.64 5.97
C ALA A 479 -3.62 10.02 5.41
N ASN A 480 -3.16 9.35 4.37
CA ASN A 480 -1.98 9.79 3.62
C ASN A 480 -2.40 10.74 2.50
N THR A 481 -3.51 10.45 1.82
CA THR A 481 -4.16 11.28 0.80
C THR A 481 -5.66 11.35 1.06
N LEU A 482 -6.33 12.36 0.51
CA LEU A 482 -7.79 12.50 0.59
C LEU A 482 -8.51 11.88 -0.60
N ASP A 483 -7.80 11.59 -1.69
CA ASP A 483 -8.37 11.20 -2.98
C ASP A 483 -9.20 9.91 -2.92
N THR A 484 -8.85 9.02 -1.99
CA THR A 484 -9.51 7.73 -1.80
C THR A 484 -10.58 7.73 -0.70
N VAL A 485 -10.69 8.84 0.04
CA VAL A 485 -11.69 8.98 1.11
C VAL A 485 -13.01 9.45 0.51
N GLN A 486 -14.10 8.80 0.87
CA GLN A 486 -15.42 9.15 0.34
C GLN A 486 -15.84 10.57 0.77
N ALA A 487 -16.43 11.34 -0.17
CA ALA A 487 -16.86 12.72 0.07
C ALA A 487 -17.78 12.89 1.30
N PRO A 488 -18.78 12.03 1.58
CA PRO A 488 -19.62 12.16 2.77
C PRO A 488 -18.87 12.05 4.10
N LEU A 489 -17.75 11.33 4.12
CA LEU A 489 -16.88 11.26 5.31
C LEU A 489 -16.05 12.54 5.45
N LEU A 490 -15.53 13.06 4.33
CA LEU A 490 -14.74 14.31 4.32
C LEU A 490 -15.55 15.52 4.77
N ASP A 491 -16.82 15.60 4.36
CA ASP A 491 -17.72 16.69 4.74
C ASP A 491 -17.95 16.82 6.26
N ARG A 492 -17.70 15.72 7.00
CA ARG A 492 -17.83 15.67 8.47
C ARG A 492 -16.51 15.90 9.21
N MET A 493 -15.40 16.01 8.47
CA MET A 493 -14.06 16.06 9.07
C MET A 493 -13.44 17.45 8.92
N GLU A 494 -12.84 17.95 9.99
CA GLU A 494 -11.93 19.08 9.91
C GLU A 494 -10.55 18.56 9.49
N VAL A 495 -10.15 18.89 8.26
CA VAL A 495 -8.88 18.44 7.68
C VAL A 495 -7.74 19.33 8.16
N ILE A 496 -6.73 18.70 8.76
CA ILE A 496 -5.49 19.35 9.19
C ILE A 496 -4.33 18.71 8.43
N GLU A 497 -3.72 19.47 7.53
CA GLU A 497 -2.60 18.99 6.73
C GLU A 497 -1.29 19.05 7.49
N LEU A 498 -0.58 17.92 7.52
CA LEU A 498 0.78 17.79 8.04
C LEU A 498 1.74 17.76 6.86
N SER A 499 2.50 18.83 6.70
CA SER A 499 3.54 18.91 5.68
C SER A 499 4.77 18.03 6.00
N SER A 500 5.64 17.85 5.02
CA SER A 500 6.94 17.20 5.20
C SER A 500 7.83 18.02 6.15
N TYR A 501 8.69 17.33 6.89
CA TYR A 501 9.69 17.98 7.74
C TYR A 501 10.87 18.52 6.94
N THR A 502 11.31 19.72 7.33
CA THR A 502 12.58 20.27 6.84
C THR A 502 13.78 19.52 7.43
N ARG A 503 14.96 19.75 6.88
CA ARG A 503 16.22 19.17 7.36
C ARG A 503 16.47 19.51 8.83
N GLU A 504 16.24 20.79 9.20
CA GLU A 504 16.41 21.28 10.55
C GLU A 504 15.39 20.69 11.53
N GLU A 505 14.12 20.63 11.11
CA GLU A 505 13.09 19.95 11.90
C GLU A 505 13.43 18.48 12.15
N LYS A 506 13.89 17.74 11.12
CA LYS A 506 14.34 16.34 11.27
C LYS A 506 15.52 16.23 12.23
N PHE A 507 16.47 17.17 12.18
CA PHE A 507 17.59 17.20 13.09
C PHE A 507 17.13 17.38 14.55
N HIS A 508 16.28 18.36 14.82
CA HIS A 508 15.74 18.58 16.17
C HIS A 508 14.91 17.39 16.66
N ILE A 509 14.04 16.84 15.83
CA ILE A 509 13.25 15.64 16.14
C ILE A 509 14.18 14.46 16.46
N ALA A 510 15.23 14.25 15.68
CA ALA A 510 16.19 13.19 15.93
C ALA A 510 16.88 13.34 17.29
N LYS A 511 17.38 14.55 17.57
CA LYS A 511 18.15 14.84 18.77
C LYS A 511 17.32 14.84 20.06
N GLU A 512 16.12 15.41 20.00
CA GLU A 512 15.27 15.58 21.19
C GLU A 512 14.43 14.34 21.50
N HIS A 513 13.98 13.61 20.46
CA HIS A 513 13.01 12.52 20.61
C HIS A 513 13.52 11.16 20.17
N LEU A 514 14.03 11.02 18.90
CA LEU A 514 14.28 9.71 18.32
C LEU A 514 15.46 8.99 18.98
N ILE A 515 16.55 9.70 19.26
CA ILE A 515 17.74 9.11 19.89
C ILE A 515 17.37 8.54 21.26
N LYS A 516 16.75 9.34 22.13
CA LYS A 516 16.30 8.89 23.46
C LYS A 516 15.36 7.70 23.40
N LYS A 517 14.42 7.72 22.44
CA LYS A 517 13.46 6.63 22.22
C LYS A 517 14.17 5.34 21.80
N GLN A 518 15.18 5.43 20.91
CA GLN A 518 15.93 4.28 20.44
C GLN A 518 16.94 3.77 21.45
N GLU A 519 17.56 4.63 22.24
CA GLU A 519 18.38 4.25 23.40
C GLU A 519 17.57 3.36 24.35
N GLY A 520 16.37 3.83 24.78
CA GLY A 520 15.51 3.07 25.67
C GLY A 520 15.07 1.72 25.07
N LYS A 521 14.71 1.68 23.78
CA LYS A 521 14.29 0.45 23.09
C LYS A 521 15.39 -0.60 22.96
N ASN A 522 16.67 -0.16 22.88
CA ASN A 522 17.82 -1.05 22.70
C ASN A 522 18.60 -1.27 24.00
N GLY A 523 18.06 -0.85 25.17
CA GLY A 523 18.67 -1.07 26.48
C GLY A 523 19.96 -0.28 26.73
N LEU A 524 20.19 0.80 25.98
CA LEU A 524 21.38 1.65 26.11
C LEU A 524 21.11 2.82 27.05
N LYS A 525 22.16 3.18 27.85
CA LYS A 525 22.15 4.42 28.62
C LYS A 525 22.71 5.56 27.76
N ALA A 526 22.23 6.78 27.97
CA ALA A 526 22.72 7.98 27.26
C ALA A 526 24.24 8.24 27.40
N SER A 527 24.87 7.67 28.44
CA SER A 527 26.33 7.75 28.64
C SER A 527 27.13 6.82 27.71
N GLN A 528 26.48 5.76 27.19
CA GLN A 528 27.11 4.70 26.41
C GLN A 528 27.14 5.00 24.91
N ILE A 529 26.25 5.87 24.42
CA ILE A 529 26.15 6.24 23.00
C ILE A 529 26.21 7.75 22.84
N ARG A 530 26.87 8.23 21.78
CA ARG A 530 26.87 9.62 21.35
C ARG A 530 26.78 9.68 19.83
N ILE A 531 25.73 10.30 19.31
CA ILE A 531 25.60 10.62 17.89
C ILE A 531 25.87 12.13 17.75
N CYS A 532 26.93 12.50 17.04
CA CYS A 532 27.33 13.90 16.85
C CYS A 532 26.36 14.60 15.88
N ASN A 533 26.29 15.92 15.94
CA ASN A 533 25.37 16.68 15.10
C ASN A 533 25.67 16.50 13.60
N ASP A 534 26.93 16.47 13.20
CA ASP A 534 27.40 16.18 11.85
C ASP A 534 26.94 14.81 11.34
N ALA A 535 26.96 13.80 12.22
CA ALA A 535 26.45 12.47 11.90
C ALA A 535 24.92 12.46 11.69
N ILE A 536 24.16 13.24 12.50
CA ILE A 536 22.70 13.34 12.32
C ILE A 536 22.38 13.98 10.96
N TYR A 537 23.05 15.07 10.62
CA TYR A 537 22.85 15.71 9.31
C TYR A 537 23.22 14.76 8.16
N LYS A 538 24.33 14.04 8.27
CA LYS A 538 24.73 13.04 7.26
C LYS A 538 23.73 11.89 7.15
N LEU A 539 23.14 11.44 8.26
CA LEU A 539 22.05 10.46 8.24
C LEU A 539 20.84 10.98 7.46
N ILE A 540 20.46 12.23 7.69
CA ILE A 540 19.31 12.86 7.02
C ILE A 540 19.59 13.01 5.52
N ASP A 541 20.78 13.47 5.13
CA ASP A 541 21.10 13.84 3.76
C ASP A 541 21.49 12.64 2.89
N SER A 542 22.32 11.70 3.42
CA SER A 542 22.92 10.62 2.64
C SER A 542 22.31 9.22 2.89
N TYR A 543 21.63 8.99 4.00
CA TYR A 543 21.10 7.67 4.35
C TYR A 543 19.58 7.60 4.38
N THR A 544 18.86 8.74 4.32
CA THR A 544 17.40 8.78 4.30
C THR A 544 16.87 9.75 3.24
N ARG A 545 15.84 9.34 2.51
CA ARG A 545 15.09 10.19 1.57
C ARG A 545 13.61 9.96 1.82
N GLU A 546 13.00 10.80 2.65
CA GLU A 546 11.62 10.66 3.12
C GLU A 546 11.04 12.01 3.54
N ALA A 547 9.72 12.15 3.44
CA ALA A 547 9.00 13.33 3.94
C ALA A 547 9.01 13.42 5.48
N GLY A 548 8.84 12.30 6.16
CA GLY A 548 8.83 12.18 7.63
C GLY A 548 10.18 11.80 8.23
N VAL A 549 10.14 11.06 9.33
CA VAL A 549 11.31 10.63 10.11
C VAL A 549 11.35 9.12 10.39
N ARG A 550 10.56 8.32 9.68
CA ARG A 550 10.43 6.88 9.94
C ARG A 550 11.70 6.10 9.60
N ASN A 551 12.31 6.39 8.45
CA ASN A 551 13.58 5.77 8.06
C ASN A 551 14.75 6.32 8.90
N LEU A 552 14.72 7.61 9.24
CA LEU A 552 15.69 8.21 10.16
C LEU A 552 15.64 7.50 11.53
N GLU A 553 14.47 7.25 12.08
CA GLU A 553 14.32 6.45 13.30
C GLU A 553 14.90 5.04 13.15
N ARG A 554 14.71 4.40 11.98
CA ARG A 554 15.27 3.06 11.68
C ARG A 554 16.79 3.08 11.61
N GLN A 555 17.40 4.10 10.99
CA GLN A 555 18.86 4.25 10.91
C GLN A 555 19.46 4.50 12.29
N ILE A 556 18.86 5.38 13.09
CA ILE A 556 19.26 5.62 14.49
C ILE A 556 19.16 4.31 15.29
N GLY A 557 18.08 3.56 15.16
CA GLY A 557 17.92 2.25 15.80
C GLY A 557 18.97 1.22 15.35
N SER A 558 19.40 1.27 14.09
CA SER A 558 20.50 0.44 13.58
C SER A 558 21.83 0.80 14.24
N LEU A 559 22.13 2.08 14.38
CA LEU A 559 23.33 2.54 15.11
C LEU A 559 23.29 2.12 16.58
N CYS A 560 22.13 2.25 17.24
CA CYS A 560 21.97 1.80 18.62
C CYS A 560 22.24 0.30 18.78
N ARG A 561 21.71 -0.55 17.87
CA ARG A 561 21.97 -2.00 17.91
C ARG A 561 23.45 -2.34 17.70
N LYS A 562 24.13 -1.63 16.79
CA LYS A 562 25.56 -1.83 16.54
C LYS A 562 26.42 -1.36 17.71
N ALA A 563 26.03 -0.24 18.35
CA ALA A 563 26.65 0.21 19.57
C ALA A 563 26.48 -0.81 20.72
N ALA A 564 25.27 -1.36 20.86
CA ALA A 564 25.00 -2.41 21.86
C ALA A 564 25.86 -3.64 21.62
N LYS A 565 26.06 -4.04 20.35
CA LYS A 565 26.94 -5.16 19.97
C LYS A 565 28.38 -4.89 20.41
N GLU A 566 28.98 -3.75 20.02
CA GLU A 566 30.35 -3.39 20.40
C GLU A 566 30.55 -3.30 21.93
N ILE A 567 29.56 -2.82 22.68
CA ILE A 567 29.61 -2.72 24.14
C ILE A 567 29.63 -4.14 24.77
N VAL A 568 28.86 -5.07 24.22
CA VAL A 568 28.75 -6.45 24.78
C VAL A 568 29.91 -7.33 24.32
N GLU A 569 30.32 -7.26 23.04
CA GLU A 569 31.40 -8.09 22.50
C GLU A 569 32.78 -7.57 22.87
N ASP A 570 33.02 -6.27 22.72
CA ASP A 570 34.36 -5.67 22.83
C ASP A 570 34.59 -4.96 24.19
N GLY A 571 33.59 -4.94 25.07
CA GLY A 571 33.67 -4.28 26.39
C GLY A 571 33.82 -2.75 26.32
N VAL A 572 33.48 -2.12 25.21
CA VAL A 572 33.63 -0.66 24.99
C VAL A 572 32.67 0.08 25.91
N LYS A 573 33.16 1.06 26.68
CA LYS A 573 32.30 1.82 27.60
C LYS A 573 31.40 2.83 26.88
N LYS A 574 31.83 3.35 25.71
CA LYS A 574 31.09 4.38 24.97
C LYS A 574 31.40 4.31 23.48
N VAL A 575 30.37 4.32 22.65
CA VAL A 575 30.45 4.38 21.18
C VAL A 575 30.07 5.78 20.71
N THR A 576 30.89 6.37 19.82
CA THR A 576 30.64 7.73 19.27
C THR A 576 30.55 7.66 17.76
N PHE A 577 29.41 8.12 17.22
CA PHE A 577 29.16 8.24 15.80
C PHE A 577 29.41 9.65 15.29
N LYS A 578 30.32 9.78 14.34
CA LYS A 578 30.65 10.99 13.59
C LYS A 578 30.36 10.79 12.12
N ALA A 579 30.28 11.85 11.35
CA ALA A 579 30.05 11.79 9.91
C ALA A 579 31.01 10.83 9.18
N ASP A 580 32.27 10.84 9.56
CA ASP A 580 33.34 10.06 8.90
C ASP A 580 33.25 8.55 9.16
N ASN A 581 32.67 8.14 10.27
CA ASN A 581 32.65 6.73 10.62
C ASN A 581 31.28 6.04 10.36
N LEU A 582 30.28 6.77 9.88
CA LEU A 582 28.95 6.21 9.58
C LEU A 582 29.00 5.10 8.54
N GLU A 583 29.87 5.23 7.54
CA GLU A 583 30.02 4.23 6.48
C GLU A 583 30.43 2.86 7.00
N LYS A 584 31.32 2.82 8.03
CA LYS A 584 31.68 1.58 8.72
C LYS A 584 30.46 0.84 9.29
N TYR A 585 29.46 1.59 9.75
CA TYR A 585 28.30 1.03 10.43
C TYR A 585 27.08 0.81 9.52
N LEU A 586 26.84 1.70 8.57
CA LEU A 586 25.64 1.67 7.74
C LEU A 586 25.89 1.27 6.28
N GLY A 587 27.18 1.11 5.91
CA GLY A 587 27.58 0.88 4.53
C GLY A 587 27.65 2.19 3.73
N HIS A 588 27.84 2.08 2.41
CA HIS A 588 27.97 3.23 1.52
C HIS A 588 26.76 4.15 1.59
N GLU A 589 27.00 5.43 1.29
CA GLU A 589 25.97 6.45 1.18
C GLU A 589 24.95 6.03 0.12
N LYS A 590 23.66 6.09 0.46
CA LYS A 590 22.57 5.65 -0.41
C LYS A 590 22.11 6.75 -1.36
N TYR A 591 22.24 7.98 -0.92
CA TYR A 591 21.78 9.16 -1.64
C TYR A 591 22.92 10.15 -1.72
N LEU A 592 23.30 10.51 -2.94
CA LEU A 592 24.19 11.62 -3.18
C LEU A 592 23.39 12.91 -3.15
N PRO A 593 23.94 14.01 -2.62
CA PRO A 593 23.23 15.29 -2.67
C PRO A 593 23.02 15.73 -4.13
N ASP A 594 21.80 16.17 -4.43
CA ASP A 594 21.49 16.80 -5.71
C ASP A 594 22.29 18.11 -5.78
N VAL A 595 23.35 18.15 -6.55
CA VAL A 595 24.16 19.36 -6.75
C VAL A 595 23.85 19.92 -8.13
N VAL A 596 23.38 21.16 -8.16
CA VAL A 596 23.17 21.86 -9.42
C VAL A 596 24.52 22.09 -10.10
N SER A 597 24.58 21.94 -11.41
CA SER A 597 25.79 22.20 -12.20
C SER A 597 26.28 23.63 -11.98
N ASP A 598 27.60 23.82 -11.79
CA ASP A 598 28.21 25.15 -11.64
C ASP A 598 28.35 25.91 -12.96
N LYS A 599 28.01 25.29 -14.09
CA LYS A 599 28.23 25.86 -15.44
C LYS A 599 26.93 26.21 -16.12
N ASP A 600 26.84 27.42 -16.60
CA ASP A 600 25.73 27.87 -17.46
C ASP A 600 25.73 27.10 -18.78
N ALA A 601 24.63 26.47 -19.12
CA ALA A 601 24.47 25.59 -20.27
C ALA A 601 23.31 26.02 -21.17
N VAL A 602 23.36 25.61 -22.43
CA VAL A 602 22.26 25.78 -23.37
C VAL A 602 21.35 24.56 -23.27
N GLY A 603 20.04 24.77 -23.23
CA GLY A 603 19.04 23.69 -23.17
C GLY A 603 18.96 22.93 -21.84
N SER A 604 19.74 23.31 -20.82
CA SER A 604 19.66 22.68 -19.49
C SER A 604 19.07 23.66 -18.47
N VAL A 605 18.01 23.27 -17.80
CA VAL A 605 17.23 24.13 -16.88
C VAL A 605 16.88 23.37 -15.60
N ASN A 606 16.97 24.02 -14.45
CA ASN A 606 16.58 23.42 -13.17
C ASN A 606 15.12 23.72 -12.86
N GLY A 607 14.27 22.74 -12.95
CA GLY A 607 12.91 22.77 -12.48
C GLY A 607 12.81 22.35 -11.02
N LEU A 608 11.69 22.68 -10.37
CA LEU A 608 11.39 22.27 -9.01
C LEU A 608 10.14 21.40 -9.03
N ALA A 609 10.25 20.20 -8.53
CA ALA A 609 9.15 19.25 -8.39
C ALA A 609 8.91 18.90 -6.92
N TRP A 610 7.70 18.44 -6.64
CA TRP A 610 7.30 17.88 -5.36
C TRP A 610 6.93 16.42 -5.54
N THR A 611 7.36 15.59 -4.59
CA THR A 611 7.09 14.16 -4.56
C THR A 611 6.58 13.76 -3.18
N SER A 612 6.07 12.54 -3.05
CA SER A 612 5.66 11.98 -1.76
C SER A 612 6.77 11.90 -0.70
N VAL A 613 8.04 12.07 -1.13
CA VAL A 613 9.21 12.06 -0.24
C VAL A 613 9.78 13.45 0.04
N GLY A 614 9.22 14.50 -0.57
CA GLY A 614 9.63 15.89 -0.42
C GLY A 614 9.89 16.59 -1.75
N GLY A 615 10.47 17.80 -1.69
CA GLY A 615 10.88 18.54 -2.87
C GLY A 615 12.14 17.94 -3.51
N VAL A 616 12.26 18.06 -4.83
CA VAL A 616 13.46 17.69 -5.60
C VAL A 616 13.76 18.76 -6.64
N VAL A 617 15.03 18.96 -6.94
CA VAL A 617 15.46 19.71 -8.13
C VAL A 617 15.43 18.74 -9.29
N MET A 618 14.69 19.09 -10.31
CA MET A 618 14.52 18.29 -11.53
C MET A 618 15.25 18.98 -12.68
N PRO A 619 16.47 18.58 -13.02
CA PRO A 619 17.12 19.07 -14.21
C PRO A 619 16.29 18.65 -15.43
N LEU A 620 16.12 19.54 -16.37
CA LEU A 620 15.43 19.31 -17.65
C LEU A 620 16.39 19.66 -18.76
N GLU A 621 16.57 18.74 -19.70
CA GLU A 621 17.47 18.90 -20.83
C GLU A 621 16.65 18.96 -22.12
N VAL A 622 16.95 19.91 -22.96
CA VAL A 622 16.32 20.09 -24.27
C VAL A 622 17.40 20.04 -25.35
N LEU A 623 17.27 19.10 -26.26
CA LEU A 623 18.11 18.94 -27.41
C LEU A 623 17.31 19.26 -28.68
N VAL A 624 17.91 20.00 -29.57
CA VAL A 624 17.38 20.37 -30.90
C VAL A 624 18.13 19.61 -31.98
N LEU A 625 17.42 18.87 -32.79
CA LEU A 625 17.97 18.09 -33.88
C LEU A 625 17.32 18.53 -35.19
N ASP A 626 18.03 18.32 -36.34
CA ASP A 626 17.40 18.48 -37.64
C ASP A 626 16.35 17.38 -37.87
N GLY A 627 15.15 17.76 -38.26
CA GLY A 627 14.05 16.80 -38.32
C GLY A 627 12.82 17.32 -39.04
N LYS A 628 11.66 16.85 -38.63
CA LYS A 628 10.33 17.13 -39.23
C LYS A 628 9.30 17.66 -38.21
N GLY A 629 9.75 18.30 -37.16
CA GLY A 629 8.87 18.88 -36.13
C GLY A 629 8.38 17.86 -35.10
N ARG A 630 9.08 16.76 -34.89
CA ARG A 630 8.70 15.78 -33.84
C ARG A 630 9.08 16.31 -32.48
N ILE A 631 8.23 16.02 -31.49
CA ILE A 631 8.47 16.30 -30.08
C ILE A 631 8.65 14.94 -29.39
N GLU A 632 9.87 14.62 -28.98
CA GLU A 632 10.19 13.44 -28.19
C GLU A 632 10.29 13.81 -26.71
N LEU A 633 9.57 13.06 -25.89
CA LEU A 633 9.53 13.28 -24.46
C LEU A 633 10.00 12.02 -23.75
N THR A 634 11.08 12.12 -22.97
CA THR A 634 11.66 10.99 -22.24
C THR A 634 11.86 11.33 -20.76
N GLY A 635 11.95 10.30 -19.90
CA GLY A 635 12.12 10.49 -18.45
C GLY A 635 10.88 10.15 -17.63
N SER A 636 10.01 9.25 -18.14
CA SER A 636 8.79 8.79 -17.44
C SER A 636 7.81 9.92 -17.11
N LEU A 637 7.54 10.79 -18.10
CA LEU A 637 6.63 11.91 -17.98
C LEU A 637 5.17 11.46 -18.11
N GLY A 638 4.32 11.87 -17.16
CA GLY A 638 2.88 11.65 -17.20
C GLY A 638 2.16 12.53 -18.22
N ASP A 639 0.85 12.35 -18.35
CA ASP A 639 0.09 12.97 -19.44
C ASP A 639 -0.06 14.49 -19.24
N VAL A 640 -0.16 14.97 -18.00
CA VAL A 640 -0.22 16.42 -17.69
C VAL A 640 1.11 17.11 -18.06
N MET A 641 2.25 16.47 -17.80
CA MET A 641 3.55 17.00 -18.22
C MET A 641 3.73 17.00 -19.74
N LYS A 642 3.23 15.99 -20.45
CA LYS A 642 3.23 15.92 -21.91
C LYS A 642 2.38 17.05 -22.53
N GLU A 643 1.24 17.36 -21.90
CA GLU A 643 0.40 18.49 -22.28
C GLU A 643 1.12 19.82 -22.07
N SER A 644 1.76 20.01 -20.89
CA SER A 644 2.57 21.20 -20.61
C SER A 644 3.70 21.39 -21.63
N ALA A 645 4.34 20.32 -22.10
CA ALA A 645 5.34 20.41 -23.16
C ALA A 645 4.76 20.91 -24.48
N LYS A 646 3.57 20.44 -24.87
CA LYS A 646 2.87 20.93 -26.09
C LYS A 646 2.48 22.41 -25.98
N ILE A 647 2.02 22.83 -24.81
CA ILE A 647 1.71 24.25 -24.53
C ILE A 647 2.99 25.09 -24.63
N ALA A 648 4.11 24.61 -24.06
CA ALA A 648 5.41 25.28 -24.11
C ALA A 648 5.91 25.48 -25.56
N VAL A 649 5.82 24.46 -26.41
CA VAL A 649 6.17 24.54 -27.83
C VAL A 649 5.27 25.52 -28.56
N SER A 650 3.96 25.50 -28.32
CA SER A 650 2.99 26.41 -28.94
C SER A 650 3.26 27.86 -28.57
N TYR A 651 3.57 28.14 -27.30
CA TYR A 651 3.95 29.49 -26.88
C TYR A 651 5.30 29.90 -27.46
N CYS A 652 6.30 29.03 -27.54
CA CYS A 652 7.60 29.31 -28.16
C CYS A 652 7.42 29.76 -29.61
N ARG A 653 6.54 29.12 -30.38
CA ARG A 653 6.18 29.54 -31.74
C ARG A 653 5.67 30.98 -31.80
N SER A 654 4.86 31.40 -30.81
CA SER A 654 4.30 32.77 -30.80
C SER A 654 5.33 33.85 -30.51
N VAL A 655 6.46 33.49 -29.86
CA VAL A 655 7.50 34.44 -29.46
C VAL A 655 8.83 34.20 -30.21
N ALA A 656 8.87 33.35 -31.21
CA ALA A 656 10.08 32.92 -31.92
C ALA A 656 10.92 34.09 -32.39
N ASP A 657 10.33 35.08 -33.07
CA ASP A 657 11.00 36.27 -33.59
C ASP A 657 11.78 37.03 -32.53
N LYS A 658 11.24 37.10 -31.32
CA LYS A 658 11.82 37.86 -30.22
C LYS A 658 13.16 37.29 -29.71
N TYR A 659 13.35 35.99 -29.89
CA TYR A 659 14.56 35.30 -29.44
C TYR A 659 15.47 34.83 -30.60
N GLY A 660 15.18 35.32 -31.81
CA GLY A 660 15.97 34.94 -33.00
C GLY A 660 15.81 33.49 -33.41
N ILE A 661 14.68 32.91 -33.12
CA ILE A 661 14.34 31.53 -33.46
C ILE A 661 13.64 31.50 -34.82
N ASP A 662 14.04 30.58 -35.69
CA ASP A 662 13.42 30.41 -37.01
C ASP A 662 11.93 30.09 -36.83
N LYS A 663 11.06 30.82 -37.50
CA LYS A 663 9.60 30.62 -37.43
C LYS A 663 9.17 29.22 -37.84
N ASP A 664 9.92 28.62 -38.79
CA ASP A 664 9.61 27.29 -39.30
C ASP A 664 10.28 26.17 -38.51
N PHE A 665 10.81 26.45 -37.32
CA PHE A 665 11.50 25.43 -36.52
C PHE A 665 10.62 24.17 -36.29
N TYR A 666 9.32 24.36 -36.17
CA TYR A 666 8.35 23.29 -35.95
C TYR A 666 8.18 22.32 -37.14
N GLU A 667 8.73 22.68 -38.34
CA GLU A 667 8.75 21.81 -39.51
C GLU A 667 10.16 21.29 -39.82
N LYS A 668 11.21 21.96 -39.31
CA LYS A 668 12.62 21.71 -39.68
C LYS A 668 13.44 21.11 -38.53
N LYS A 669 12.96 21.20 -37.28
CA LYS A 669 13.70 20.77 -36.10
C LYS A 669 12.86 19.82 -35.26
N ASP A 670 13.48 18.72 -34.86
CA ASP A 670 12.92 17.83 -33.81
C ASP A 670 13.40 18.30 -32.44
N LEU A 671 12.50 18.27 -31.48
CA LEU A 671 12.76 18.66 -30.09
C LEU A 671 12.74 17.41 -29.21
N HIS A 672 13.86 17.10 -28.56
CA HIS A 672 13.91 16.06 -27.55
C HIS A 672 14.01 16.70 -26.16
N ILE A 673 12.97 16.51 -25.34
CA ILE A 673 12.91 17.00 -23.97
C ILE A 673 13.09 15.80 -23.03
N HIS A 674 14.14 15.85 -22.23
CA HIS A 674 14.50 14.78 -21.31
C HIS A 674 14.47 15.28 -19.87
N ALA A 675 13.78 14.54 -19.00
CA ALA A 675 13.89 14.71 -17.55
C ALA A 675 14.64 13.50 -16.97
N PRO A 676 15.89 13.61 -16.54
CA PRO A 676 16.68 12.52 -15.96
C PRO A 676 15.96 11.80 -14.80
N GLU A 677 16.49 10.64 -14.37
CA GLU A 677 15.86 9.75 -13.39
C GLU A 677 14.53 9.11 -13.87
N GLY A 678 14.55 8.46 -15.03
CA GLY A 678 13.39 7.79 -15.63
C GLY A 678 12.73 6.69 -14.79
N ALA A 679 13.37 6.24 -13.72
CA ALA A 679 12.79 5.28 -12.79
C ALA A 679 11.69 5.88 -11.89
N VAL A 680 11.64 7.21 -11.76
CA VAL A 680 10.64 7.93 -10.95
C VAL A 680 9.62 8.56 -11.88
N PRO A 681 8.34 8.13 -11.85
CA PRO A 681 7.28 8.77 -12.62
C PRO A 681 7.12 10.24 -12.22
N LYS A 682 6.99 11.11 -13.22
CA LYS A 682 6.86 12.56 -13.03
C LYS A 682 5.59 13.03 -13.72
N ASP A 683 4.68 13.66 -12.98
CA ASP A 683 3.47 14.25 -13.54
C ASP A 683 3.12 15.56 -12.82
N GLY A 684 2.54 16.50 -13.55
CA GLY A 684 2.08 17.76 -13.01
C GLY A 684 2.34 18.96 -13.93
N PRO A 685 1.53 20.02 -13.83
CA PRO A 685 1.60 21.18 -14.72
C PRO A 685 2.74 22.16 -14.37
N SER A 686 3.33 22.07 -13.19
CA SER A 686 4.29 23.05 -12.62
C SER A 686 5.66 23.13 -13.31
N ALA A 687 5.93 22.23 -14.26
CA ALA A 687 7.16 22.25 -15.07
C ALA A 687 7.05 23.11 -16.34
N GLY A 688 5.90 23.73 -16.62
CA GLY A 688 5.65 24.49 -17.85
C GLY A 688 6.68 25.60 -18.08
N VAL A 689 6.97 26.42 -17.06
CA VAL A 689 7.98 27.48 -17.14
C VAL A 689 9.39 26.93 -17.39
N THR A 690 9.71 25.77 -16.84
CA THR A 690 11.01 25.09 -17.03
C THR A 690 11.16 24.60 -18.47
N MET A 691 10.11 23.96 -19.00
CA MET A 691 10.09 23.43 -20.36
C MET A 691 10.26 24.53 -21.40
N ILE A 692 9.49 25.62 -21.27
CA ILE A 692 9.58 26.71 -22.23
C ILE A 692 10.94 27.43 -22.18
N THR A 693 11.50 27.61 -20.98
CA THR A 693 12.84 28.20 -20.82
C THR A 693 13.90 27.33 -21.51
N GLY A 694 13.84 26.00 -21.35
CA GLY A 694 14.71 25.04 -22.01
C GLY A 694 14.57 25.05 -23.53
N ILE A 695 13.34 25.10 -24.05
CA ILE A 695 13.06 25.12 -25.49
C ILE A 695 13.59 26.43 -26.11
N ILE A 696 13.31 27.58 -25.52
CA ILE A 696 13.82 28.88 -26.01
C ILE A 696 15.35 28.94 -25.94
N SER A 697 15.94 28.44 -24.84
CA SER A 697 17.39 28.34 -24.68
C SER A 697 18.01 27.48 -25.77
N ALA A 698 17.47 26.29 -26.04
CA ALA A 698 18.01 25.35 -27.01
C ALA A 698 17.87 25.85 -28.43
N LEU A 699 16.69 26.36 -28.81
CA LEU A 699 16.43 26.88 -30.19
C LEU A 699 17.16 28.19 -30.44
N GLY A 700 17.22 29.11 -29.46
CA GLY A 700 17.90 30.39 -29.59
C GLY A 700 19.41 30.35 -29.29
N ASN A 701 19.94 29.18 -28.92
CA ASN A 701 21.33 28.98 -28.47
C ASN A 701 21.74 29.99 -27.36
N ILE A 702 20.87 30.21 -26.41
CA ILE A 702 21.01 31.13 -25.30
C ILE A 702 21.27 30.34 -24.01
N LYS A 703 22.34 30.65 -23.28
CA LYS A 703 22.66 29.95 -22.04
C LYS A 703 21.68 30.28 -20.95
N VAL A 704 21.34 29.29 -20.14
CA VAL A 704 20.57 29.41 -18.91
C VAL A 704 21.53 29.53 -17.71
N ARG A 705 21.21 30.40 -16.77
CA ARG A 705 21.98 30.55 -15.52
C ARG A 705 21.88 29.28 -14.67
N SER A 706 22.99 28.70 -14.31
CA SER A 706 23.06 27.45 -13.53
C SER A 706 22.51 27.62 -12.11
N GLY A 707 22.73 28.77 -11.48
CA GLY A 707 22.25 29.06 -10.11
C GLY A 707 20.77 29.43 -10.00
N VAL A 708 19.99 29.29 -11.07
CA VAL A 708 18.55 29.58 -11.11
C VAL A 708 17.74 28.28 -11.14
N ALA A 709 16.71 28.21 -10.32
CA ALA A 709 15.68 27.19 -10.43
C ALA A 709 14.30 27.82 -10.50
N MET A 710 13.36 27.13 -11.14
CA MET A 710 12.03 27.68 -11.41
C MET A 710 10.92 26.67 -11.28
N THR A 711 9.72 27.15 -10.98
CA THR A 711 8.49 26.37 -10.98
C THR A 711 7.32 27.28 -11.36
N GLY A 712 6.37 26.74 -12.11
CA GLY A 712 5.17 27.47 -12.54
C GLY A 712 4.45 26.73 -13.65
N GLU A 713 3.15 26.79 -13.64
CA GLU A 713 2.31 26.37 -14.76
C GLU A 713 2.18 27.52 -15.76
N ILE A 714 2.09 27.22 -17.03
CA ILE A 714 1.97 28.23 -18.09
C ILE A 714 0.64 28.10 -18.85
N THR A 715 0.14 29.25 -19.31
CA THR A 715 -0.99 29.28 -20.24
C THR A 715 -0.50 29.60 -21.66
N LEU A 716 -1.34 29.34 -22.67
CA LEU A 716 -1.08 29.73 -24.06
C LEU A 716 -0.86 31.23 -24.25
N SER A 717 -1.38 32.07 -23.34
CA SER A 717 -1.17 33.53 -23.35
C SER A 717 0.11 33.97 -22.65
N GLY A 718 0.92 33.03 -22.12
CA GLY A 718 2.17 33.31 -21.41
C GLY A 718 2.01 33.79 -19.98
N LYS A 719 0.84 33.62 -19.35
CA LYS A 719 0.66 33.85 -17.91
C LYS A 719 1.23 32.69 -17.10
N VAL A 720 1.80 33.01 -15.94
CA VAL A 720 2.28 32.03 -14.98
C VAL A 720 1.22 31.84 -13.90
N LEU A 721 0.76 30.60 -13.74
CA LEU A 721 -0.27 30.20 -12.78
C LEU A 721 0.36 29.65 -11.50
N PRO A 722 -0.36 29.71 -10.36
CA PRO A 722 0.12 29.25 -9.08
C PRO A 722 0.36 27.74 -9.04
N ILE A 723 1.21 27.31 -8.10
CA ILE A 723 1.62 25.90 -7.89
C ILE A 723 1.46 25.49 -6.44
N GLY A 724 1.39 24.19 -6.18
CA GLY A 724 1.45 23.61 -4.84
C GLY A 724 2.87 23.21 -4.40
N GLY A 725 3.05 23.00 -3.09
CA GLY A 725 4.28 22.50 -2.51
C GLY A 725 5.46 23.48 -2.55
N LEU A 726 5.21 24.77 -2.41
CA LEU A 726 6.25 25.79 -2.48
C LEU A 726 7.32 25.60 -1.41
N ARG A 727 6.95 25.25 -0.18
CA ARG A 727 7.84 24.98 0.95
C ARG A 727 8.87 23.89 0.63
N GLU A 728 8.40 22.77 0.12
CA GLU A 728 9.25 21.62 -0.22
C GLU A 728 10.15 21.92 -1.43
N LYS A 729 9.61 22.56 -2.45
CA LYS A 729 10.34 22.93 -3.66
C LYS A 729 11.48 23.89 -3.37
N THR A 730 11.24 24.92 -2.57
CA THR A 730 12.24 25.93 -2.22
C THR A 730 13.33 25.38 -1.31
N MET A 731 12.97 24.47 -0.39
CA MET A 731 13.95 23.77 0.44
C MET A 731 14.86 22.85 -0.40
N ALA A 732 14.33 22.17 -1.42
CA ALA A 732 15.13 21.37 -2.33
C ALA A 732 16.10 22.24 -3.15
N ALA A 733 15.64 23.39 -3.65
CA ALA A 733 16.47 24.35 -4.36
C ALA A 733 17.64 24.84 -3.47
N TYR A 734 17.35 25.23 -2.22
CA TYR A 734 18.37 25.63 -1.26
C TYR A 734 19.43 24.54 -1.02
N LYS A 735 19.00 23.30 -0.79
CA LYS A 735 19.92 22.16 -0.59
C LYS A 735 20.81 21.89 -1.79
N ALA A 736 20.29 22.06 -2.99
CA ALA A 736 21.03 21.89 -4.23
C ALA A 736 21.99 23.05 -4.55
N GLY A 737 22.00 24.10 -3.72
CA GLY A 737 22.88 25.27 -3.88
C GLY A 737 22.35 26.33 -4.85
N VAL A 738 21.05 26.29 -5.18
CA VAL A 738 20.40 27.32 -6.00
C VAL A 738 20.41 28.66 -5.29
N LYS A 739 20.73 29.72 -6.01
CA LYS A 739 20.79 31.10 -5.48
C LYS A 739 19.54 31.90 -5.73
N THR A 740 18.89 31.69 -6.86
CA THR A 740 17.68 32.43 -7.29
C THR A 740 16.56 31.46 -7.60
N ILE A 741 15.42 31.67 -6.98
CA ILE A 741 14.24 30.82 -7.15
C ILE A 741 13.13 31.64 -7.80
N ILE A 742 12.68 31.23 -8.99
CA ILE A 742 11.59 31.88 -9.70
C ILE A 742 10.29 31.15 -9.37
N VAL A 743 9.31 31.88 -8.85
CA VAL A 743 8.02 31.37 -8.40
C VAL A 743 6.87 32.20 -8.98
N PRO A 744 5.67 31.67 -9.14
CA PRO A 744 4.53 32.44 -9.59
C PRO A 744 4.19 33.57 -8.61
N PHE A 745 3.80 34.72 -9.14
CA PHE A 745 3.40 35.88 -8.33
C PHE A 745 2.24 35.55 -7.38
N ALA A 746 1.32 34.71 -7.82
CA ALA A 746 0.15 34.30 -7.02
C ALA A 746 0.55 33.50 -5.76
N ASN A 747 1.74 32.85 -5.73
CA ASN A 747 2.25 32.17 -4.55
C ASN A 747 3.03 33.08 -3.58
N LYS A 748 2.92 34.42 -3.72
CA LYS A 748 3.63 35.36 -2.82
C LYS A 748 3.21 35.20 -1.37
N GLY A 749 1.93 34.89 -1.10
CA GLY A 749 1.41 34.61 0.25
C GLY A 749 1.97 33.31 0.86
N ASP A 750 2.29 32.33 0.03
CA ASP A 750 2.79 31.02 0.49
C ASP A 750 4.24 31.11 1.01
N LEU A 751 4.92 32.24 0.81
CA LEU A 751 6.23 32.48 1.39
C LEU A 751 6.23 32.47 2.92
N ASP A 752 5.12 32.76 3.55
CA ASP A 752 5.02 32.70 5.02
C ASP A 752 5.32 31.30 5.53
N ASP A 753 5.07 30.26 4.72
CA ASP A 753 5.31 28.85 5.02
C ASP A 753 6.72 28.37 4.68
N VAL A 754 7.51 29.18 3.94
CA VAL A 754 8.88 28.86 3.59
C VAL A 754 9.80 29.06 4.79
N ASP A 755 10.78 28.16 4.96
CA ASP A 755 11.77 28.22 6.04
C ASP A 755 12.58 29.53 5.98
N ASP A 756 12.83 30.12 7.13
CA ASP A 756 13.55 31.41 7.21
C ASP A 756 15.01 31.29 6.72
N THR A 757 15.63 30.13 6.87
CA THR A 757 16.97 29.87 6.32
C THR A 757 16.98 29.98 4.80
N VAL A 758 15.94 29.46 4.14
CA VAL A 758 15.79 29.57 2.67
C VAL A 758 15.54 31.01 2.25
N LYS A 759 14.70 31.75 3.01
CA LYS A 759 14.40 33.18 2.73
C LYS A 759 15.67 34.04 2.82
N LEU A 760 16.57 33.73 3.76
CA LEU A 760 17.81 34.47 3.96
C LEU A 760 18.89 34.13 2.90
N CYS A 761 18.94 32.87 2.46
CA CYS A 761 20.00 32.38 1.59
C CYS A 761 19.67 32.44 0.10
N CYS A 762 18.38 32.47 -0.28
CA CYS A 762 17.94 32.51 -1.66
C CYS A 762 17.23 33.82 -2.03
N GLU A 763 17.43 34.27 -3.24
CA GLU A 763 16.68 35.38 -3.84
C GLU A 763 15.40 34.83 -4.48
N PHE A 764 14.25 35.44 -4.16
CA PHE A 764 12.96 35.09 -4.75
C PHE A 764 12.57 36.08 -5.84
N VAL A 765 12.20 35.55 -6.99
CA VAL A 765 11.66 36.33 -8.13
C VAL A 765 10.23 35.91 -8.40
N PHE A 766 9.31 36.85 -8.37
CA PHE A 766 7.88 36.64 -8.56
C PHE A 766 7.48 36.91 -10.00
N ALA A 767 7.19 35.86 -10.76
CA ALA A 767 6.83 35.95 -12.16
C ALA A 767 5.30 36.00 -12.36
N LYS A 768 4.80 36.96 -13.09
CA LYS A 768 3.41 37.04 -13.59
C LYS A 768 3.30 36.45 -15.00
N THR A 769 4.35 36.62 -15.76
CA THR A 769 4.43 36.19 -17.17
C THR A 769 5.69 35.37 -17.38
N ILE A 770 5.68 34.60 -18.46
CA ILE A 770 6.87 33.83 -18.86
C ILE A 770 8.05 34.76 -19.22
N GLN A 771 7.77 35.99 -19.64
CA GLN A 771 8.81 36.97 -19.91
C GLN A 771 9.63 37.30 -18.65
N ASP A 772 8.98 37.48 -17.50
CA ASP A 772 9.64 37.71 -16.22
C ASP A 772 10.61 36.56 -15.87
N VAL A 773 10.22 35.31 -16.23
CA VAL A 773 11.05 34.12 -16.02
C VAL A 773 12.27 34.14 -16.93
N LEU A 774 12.07 34.41 -18.23
CA LEU A 774 13.12 34.38 -19.23
C LEU A 774 14.16 35.49 -19.02
N ASP A 775 13.76 36.68 -18.61
CA ASP A 775 14.64 37.82 -18.33
C ASP A 775 15.61 37.55 -17.18
N VAL A 776 15.21 36.70 -16.24
CA VAL A 776 16.07 36.28 -15.09
C VAL A 776 16.89 35.04 -15.44
N ALA A 777 16.29 34.07 -16.10
CA ALA A 777 16.90 32.77 -16.33
C ALA A 777 17.93 32.76 -17.46
N LEU A 778 17.68 33.52 -18.54
CA LEU A 778 18.53 33.53 -19.71
C LEU A 778 19.69 34.55 -19.59
N ILE A 779 20.82 34.21 -20.15
CA ILE A 779 21.98 35.10 -20.23
C ILE A 779 21.95 35.81 -21.61
N PRO A 780 21.86 37.16 -21.64
CA PRO A 780 21.87 37.89 -22.90
C PRO A 780 23.13 37.57 -23.73
N ASN A 781 22.95 37.20 -24.97
CA ASN A 781 24.06 36.88 -25.88
C ASN A 781 24.30 38.09 -26.77
N SER A 782 25.50 38.69 -26.74
CA SER A 782 25.88 39.87 -27.51
C SER A 782 25.93 39.62 -29.06
N LYS A 783 25.80 38.40 -29.49
CA LYS A 783 25.80 38.01 -30.91
C LYS A 783 24.41 37.93 -31.55
N ASN A 784 23.35 37.75 -30.75
CA ASN A 784 22.00 37.79 -31.28
C ASN A 784 21.43 39.16 -30.88
N ASN A 785 21.03 39.99 -31.88
CA ASN A 785 20.39 41.30 -31.73
C ASN A 785 19.09 41.23 -30.91
N VAL A 786 19.16 40.80 -29.68
CA VAL A 786 18.09 41.00 -28.71
C VAL A 786 18.29 42.42 -28.16
N PRO A 787 17.45 43.38 -28.49
CA PRO A 787 17.65 44.76 -27.99
C PRO A 787 17.62 44.77 -26.47
N LEU A 788 18.69 45.26 -25.86
CA LEU A 788 18.78 45.49 -24.41
C LEU A 788 17.61 46.30 -23.83
N GLU A 789 16.94 47.10 -24.67
CA GLU A 789 15.78 47.90 -24.31
C GLU A 789 14.50 47.10 -24.00
N LEU A 790 14.42 45.81 -24.40
CA LEU A 790 13.27 44.94 -24.09
C LEU A 790 13.42 44.24 -22.74
N LEU A 791 14.63 44.19 -22.19
CA LEU A 791 14.92 43.57 -20.89
C LEU A 791 14.73 44.50 -19.70
N SER A 792 14.54 45.82 -19.91
CA SER A 792 14.60 46.84 -18.86
C SER A 792 13.29 47.50 -18.48
N LYS A 793 12.15 47.16 -19.09
CA LYS A 793 10.87 47.88 -18.85
C LYS A 793 9.99 47.37 -17.74
N ASN A 794 10.23 46.17 -17.22
CA ASN A 794 9.54 45.66 -16.04
C ASN A 794 10.54 44.85 -15.19
N GLU A 795 11.26 45.47 -14.28
CA GLU A 795 12.01 44.70 -13.28
C GLU A 795 11.00 43.82 -12.49
N PRO A 796 11.11 42.51 -12.54
CA PRO A 796 10.29 41.66 -11.70
C PRO A 796 10.59 41.96 -10.23
N GLU A 797 9.58 41.91 -9.38
CA GLU A 797 9.73 42.24 -7.95
C GLU A 797 10.76 41.26 -7.33
N ARG A 798 11.97 41.78 -7.04
CA ARG A 798 13.05 41.07 -6.39
C ARG A 798 13.02 41.35 -4.91
N LYS A 799 12.96 40.34 -4.07
CA LYS A 799 13.06 40.47 -2.62
C LYS A 799 14.22 39.63 -2.08
N LYS A 800 15.26 40.28 -1.55
CA LYS A 800 16.03 39.74 -0.44
C LYS A 800 15.24 40.08 0.82
N LEU A 801 14.69 39.08 1.46
CA LEU A 801 13.97 39.25 2.71
C LEU A 801 14.97 39.45 3.82
N THR A 802 15.02 40.63 4.38
CA THR A 802 15.63 40.90 5.70
C THR A 802 14.63 40.47 6.76
N VAL A 803 15.02 39.57 7.65
CA VAL A 803 14.27 39.16 8.82
C VAL A 803 14.23 40.30 9.83
#